data_c5f35a63a6ba0efd605b8a799720e4c4
#
_entry.id   c5f35a63a6ba0efd605b8a799720e4c4
#
_cell.length_a   1.000
_cell.length_b   1.000
_cell.length_c   1.000
_cell.angle_alpha   90.00
_cell.angle_beta   90.00
_cell.angle_gamma   90.00
#
_symmetry.space_group_name_H-M   'P 1'
#
loop_
_entity.id
_entity.type
_entity.pdbx_description
1 polymer ?
#
loop_
_entity_poly.entity_id
_entity_poly.type
_entity_poly.pdbx_seq_one_letter_code
_entity_poly.pdbx_strand_id
1 'polypeptide(L)'
;MKPLPFPKATPIIASACLTLALSAHAQEPAKEPASEQAKPEKKVFAHYMVCFFGDTDFYKREIELAQRHGIDGFALNAGDWNPDNDQHNYVSAATRMYAAAQELGTGFKLFFSPDANGPGAKSPNVVDMVKRFGDHPNQFRHDDKAVLSAWAGQPATYKHPIDQLKAAGKEVFFVPFVFPPKFPANWSSQTVRRFFTGNDWMNGIFYFAADGTTAEIIRTNASARKITQELGKVYMAGVAPAFNSPNLRDFRGLSGYDAVWRGIIRDSADWVEIVTWSDYQEDSNLMPYRWAYPPMSEQYLFSRDESFLDVTGYYAAWFKAGAAPEITQDKIYFTYRNRPSTLTKAWDHRKEAWIDIRTDGHRVDQIHDDVEDNIYVTTFLTAPADLTVEIGGKKQTFTHAPGVHHAAVPMAPGVPHFTLSRKGKKLLEVDGRKEIVAEATQENSMNGLHLSNRTWTGGAVVGKGRSLSLADAQLLGDAKREGKSVAITHAHESGLKLPLQDLKTGTYNLRITYRNPEATESRLTLQADGAHTAEKGTPPHHIPAFFPPTGKEKKTISFLWSLFEKSSYLQLSVHAPETREKQSHPWRVDRGGVTIESIEIIPVDPVKSPEATPENRVEMVAIPGGSFKMGSADAHPDEAPVREVTVGTFAIGKFEITNAQYEAFDPAHRSMRDDFSWRDSDPVIYVAWTDAAKYCNWLSARHQLSPAYDEKTWEILPESNGYRLPTEAQWEYAASGRGETRRYPWGNEEPTPEYGQFALKQALNFEDALHGRGLSGTTAVGSYPQGASRDGIMDLAGNVSEWCADVFIPNPETKGKDPINLKDEASGVIRYRSIRGGSWGYYGFDQRVTNREFNNPGYPGYIYIGFRVALPEAGYRQLEKQ
;
A
#
# COMPACT_ATOMS: atom_id res chain seq x y z
N MET A 1 14.57 -25.61 56.38
CA MET A 1 13.34 -24.94 56.78
C MET A 1 12.20 -25.75 56.18
N LYS A 2 11.22 -26.12 56.97
CA LYS A 2 10.13 -27.04 56.58
C LYS A 2 9.12 -26.37 55.67
N PRO A 3 8.49 -27.10 54.73
CA PRO A 3 7.38 -26.54 53.90
C PRO A 3 6.05 -26.62 54.68
N LEU A 4 5.19 -25.61 54.48
CA LEU A 4 3.82 -25.52 55.01
C LEU A 4 2.84 -26.20 54.04
N PRO A 5 1.74 -26.78 54.54
CA PRO A 5 0.86 -27.63 53.77
C PRO A 5 -0.31 -26.90 53.08
N PHE A 6 -0.74 -27.42 51.92
CA PHE A 6 -1.96 -27.04 51.20
C PHE A 6 -3.24 -27.52 51.93
N PRO A 7 -4.32 -26.75 51.92
CA PRO A 7 -5.62 -27.24 52.37
C PRO A 7 -6.37 -27.98 51.24
N LYS A 8 -6.96 -29.08 51.59
CA LYS A 8 -7.82 -29.98 50.79
C LYS A 8 -9.17 -29.31 50.56
N ALA A 9 -9.63 -29.35 49.30
CA ALA A 9 -11.00 -29.00 48.93
C ALA A 9 -11.95 -30.18 49.10
N THR A 10 -13.09 -29.94 49.76
CA THR A 10 -14.18 -30.88 49.91
C THR A 10 -15.31 -30.55 48.91
N PRO A 11 -15.96 -31.52 48.26
CA PRO A 11 -17.05 -31.22 47.33
C PRO A 11 -18.37 -31.07 48.08
N ILE A 12 -19.12 -30.03 47.76
CA ILE A 12 -20.53 -29.86 48.20
C ILE A 12 -21.42 -30.17 47.01
N ILE A 13 -22.17 -31.28 47.14
CA ILE A 13 -23.32 -31.61 46.30
C ILE A 13 -24.53 -30.89 46.89
N ALA A 14 -25.20 -30.05 46.13
CA ALA A 14 -26.52 -29.55 46.45
C ALA A 14 -27.48 -29.83 45.28
N SER A 15 -28.36 -30.75 45.55
CA SER A 15 -29.57 -31.04 44.72
C SER A 15 -30.63 -30.03 45.08
N ALA A 16 -31.22 -29.36 44.08
CA ALA A 16 -32.43 -28.56 44.26
C ALA A 16 -33.45 -28.88 43.19
N CYS A 17 -34.62 -29.29 43.62
CA CYS A 17 -35.76 -29.66 42.80
C CYS A 17 -36.38 -28.50 42.04
N LEU A 18 -36.83 -28.85 40.86
CA LEU A 18 -37.63 -28.07 39.92
C LEU A 18 -39.06 -27.88 40.45
N THR A 19 -39.56 -26.66 40.52
CA THR A 19 -40.99 -26.33 40.54
C THR A 19 -41.34 -25.46 39.34
N LEU A 20 -42.16 -26.03 38.45
CA LEU A 20 -42.74 -25.29 37.32
C LEU A 20 -43.73 -24.24 37.82
N ALA A 21 -43.55 -23.00 37.44
CA ALA A 21 -44.60 -21.99 37.40
C ALA A 21 -44.75 -21.45 35.97
N LEU A 22 -45.84 -21.81 35.33
CA LEU A 22 -46.25 -21.22 34.04
C LEU A 22 -46.66 -19.76 34.28
N SER A 23 -45.92 -18.82 33.79
CA SER A 23 -46.41 -17.46 33.57
C SER A 23 -46.35 -17.14 32.07
N ALA A 24 -47.54 -16.86 31.54
CA ALA A 24 -47.69 -16.42 30.14
C ALA A 24 -47.02 -15.05 29.99
N HIS A 25 -45.96 -14.96 29.22
CA HIS A 25 -45.40 -13.72 28.72
C HIS A 25 -45.88 -13.53 27.29
N ALA A 26 -46.48 -12.39 27.03
CA ALA A 26 -46.84 -11.92 25.70
C ALA A 26 -45.57 -11.88 24.82
N GLN A 27 -45.60 -12.51 23.66
CA GLN A 27 -44.58 -12.39 22.64
C GLN A 27 -44.54 -10.96 22.14
N GLU A 28 -43.43 -10.27 22.39
CA GLU A 28 -43.05 -9.09 21.59
C GLU A 28 -42.89 -9.53 20.12
N PRO A 29 -43.33 -8.70 19.16
CA PRO A 29 -43.13 -9.04 17.75
C PRO A 29 -41.65 -9.11 17.47
N ALA A 30 -41.23 -10.20 16.82
CA ALA A 30 -39.86 -10.38 16.34
C ALA A 30 -39.45 -9.13 15.54
N LYS A 31 -38.36 -8.47 15.97
CA LYS A 31 -37.71 -7.45 15.16
C LYS A 31 -37.36 -8.10 13.82
N GLU A 32 -37.85 -7.55 12.74
CA GLU A 32 -37.37 -7.88 11.40
C GLU A 32 -35.83 -7.80 11.41
N PRO A 33 -35.12 -8.75 10.76
CA PRO A 33 -33.69 -8.66 10.61
C PRO A 33 -33.39 -7.32 9.93
N ALA A 34 -32.52 -6.52 10.55
CA ALA A 34 -32.03 -5.30 9.95
C ALA A 34 -31.56 -5.63 8.52
N SER A 35 -32.09 -4.91 7.54
CA SER A 35 -31.68 -5.04 6.15
C SER A 35 -30.17 -4.98 6.11
N GLU A 36 -29.53 -5.95 5.50
CA GLU A 36 -28.09 -6.00 5.25
C GLU A 36 -27.74 -4.70 4.52
N GLN A 37 -27.16 -3.74 5.25
CA GLN A 37 -26.70 -2.49 4.63
C GLN A 37 -25.63 -2.89 3.63
N ALA A 38 -25.85 -2.57 2.35
CA ALA A 38 -24.86 -2.80 1.32
C ALA A 38 -23.52 -2.19 1.77
N LYS A 39 -22.45 -3.00 1.73
CA LYS A 39 -21.10 -2.50 2.05
C LYS A 39 -20.83 -1.25 1.19
N PRO A 40 -20.26 -0.18 1.76
CA PRO A 40 -19.94 1.02 0.97
C PRO A 40 -18.99 0.65 -0.18
N GLU A 41 -19.28 1.19 -1.35
CA GLU A 41 -18.42 1.03 -2.53
C GLU A 41 -17.02 1.59 -2.21
N LYS A 42 -15.97 0.80 -2.51
CA LYS A 42 -14.58 1.19 -2.30
C LYS A 42 -14.22 2.42 -3.14
N LYS A 43 -13.74 3.48 -2.50
CA LYS A 43 -13.34 4.75 -3.16
C LYS A 43 -11.97 5.19 -2.72
N VAL A 44 -11.24 5.80 -3.64
CA VAL A 44 -9.93 6.42 -3.39
C VAL A 44 -10.03 7.91 -3.69
N PHE A 45 -9.72 8.72 -2.70
CA PHE A 45 -9.68 10.18 -2.79
C PHE A 45 -8.27 10.69 -2.58
N ALA A 46 -8.00 11.95 -2.95
CA ALA A 46 -6.79 12.64 -2.56
C ALA A 46 -7.12 13.99 -1.92
N HIS A 47 -6.40 14.32 -0.84
CA HIS A 47 -6.53 15.59 -0.13
C HIS A 47 -5.96 16.71 -0.96
N TYR A 48 -6.80 17.67 -1.35
CA TYR A 48 -6.46 18.73 -2.28
C TYR A 48 -6.35 20.09 -1.57
N MET A 49 -5.18 20.71 -1.64
CA MET A 49 -4.95 22.05 -1.07
C MET A 49 -5.53 23.13 -1.98
N VAL A 50 -6.73 23.65 -1.64
CA VAL A 50 -7.47 24.64 -2.47
C VAL A 50 -6.76 26.00 -2.56
N CYS A 51 -5.79 26.28 -1.67
CA CYS A 51 -4.98 27.48 -1.69
C CYS A 51 -4.11 27.64 -2.95
N PHE A 52 -3.92 26.57 -3.73
CA PHE A 52 -3.20 26.62 -4.99
C PHE A 52 -4.20 26.78 -6.13
N PHE A 53 -4.33 28.01 -6.63
CA PHE A 53 -5.33 28.37 -7.62
C PHE A 53 -4.94 27.94 -9.05
N GLY A 54 -5.95 27.57 -9.84
CA GLY A 54 -5.84 27.26 -11.25
C GLY A 54 -7.06 27.76 -12.02
N ASP A 55 -6.99 27.74 -13.34
CA ASP A 55 -8.15 27.90 -14.21
C ASP A 55 -8.89 26.55 -14.39
N THR A 56 -10.02 26.56 -15.08
CA THR A 56 -10.83 25.37 -15.30
C THR A 56 -10.07 24.31 -16.11
N ASP A 57 -9.28 24.68 -17.09
CA ASP A 57 -8.51 23.72 -17.91
C ASP A 57 -7.36 23.09 -17.11
N PHE A 58 -6.76 23.84 -16.18
CA PHE A 58 -5.81 23.30 -15.24
C PHE A 58 -6.45 22.22 -14.36
N TYR A 59 -7.61 22.49 -13.76
CA TYR A 59 -8.32 21.52 -12.93
C TYR A 59 -8.81 20.29 -13.72
N LYS A 60 -9.20 20.45 -14.99
CA LYS A 60 -9.52 19.31 -15.87
C LYS A 60 -8.34 18.35 -15.98
N ARG A 61 -7.12 18.85 -16.19
CA ARG A 61 -5.92 18.01 -16.29
C ARG A 61 -5.57 17.32 -14.98
N GLU A 62 -5.70 18.02 -13.85
CA GLU A 62 -5.48 17.39 -12.56
C GLU A 62 -6.49 16.27 -12.30
N ILE A 63 -7.74 16.46 -12.67
CA ILE A 63 -8.79 15.44 -12.59
C ILE A 63 -8.48 14.27 -13.53
N GLU A 64 -8.13 14.52 -14.78
CA GLU A 64 -7.74 13.47 -15.73
C GLU A 64 -6.53 12.67 -15.25
N LEU A 65 -5.52 13.38 -14.71
CA LEU A 65 -4.33 12.73 -14.15
C LEU A 65 -4.67 11.85 -12.94
N ALA A 66 -5.51 12.34 -12.03
CA ALA A 66 -5.99 11.59 -10.87
C ALA A 66 -6.76 10.33 -11.30
N GLN A 67 -7.68 10.47 -12.24
CA GLN A 67 -8.49 9.35 -12.74
C GLN A 67 -7.67 8.28 -13.46
N ARG A 68 -6.65 8.66 -14.24
CA ARG A 68 -5.72 7.70 -14.87
C ARG A 68 -5.04 6.80 -13.85
N HIS A 69 -4.85 7.30 -12.64
CA HIS A 69 -4.21 6.57 -11.54
C HIS A 69 -5.22 6.06 -10.49
N GLY A 70 -6.48 5.87 -10.91
CA GLY A 70 -7.49 5.22 -10.09
C GLY A 70 -8.03 6.03 -8.92
N ILE A 71 -7.82 7.36 -8.89
CA ILE A 71 -8.37 8.26 -7.88
C ILE A 71 -9.76 8.69 -8.33
N ASP A 72 -10.77 8.54 -7.46
CA ASP A 72 -12.18 8.75 -7.75
C ASP A 72 -12.64 10.20 -7.49
N GLY A 73 -11.86 10.95 -6.71
CA GLY A 73 -12.24 12.31 -6.33
C GLY A 73 -11.21 13.04 -5.47
N PHE A 74 -11.51 14.31 -5.16
CA PHE A 74 -10.72 15.13 -4.27
C PHE A 74 -11.49 15.53 -3.01
N ALA A 75 -10.83 15.46 -1.85
CA ALA A 75 -11.23 16.09 -0.61
C ALA A 75 -10.65 17.51 -0.58
N LEU A 76 -11.49 18.52 -0.69
CA LEU A 76 -11.06 19.92 -0.83
C LEU A 76 -10.76 20.53 0.55
N ASN A 77 -9.47 20.69 0.88
CA ASN A 77 -9.05 21.43 2.07
C ASN A 77 -9.39 22.91 1.93
N ALA A 78 -10.33 23.39 2.73
CA ALA A 78 -10.83 24.76 2.68
C ALA A 78 -10.44 25.51 3.96
N GLY A 79 -9.21 26.06 4.00
CA GLY A 79 -8.69 26.80 5.16
C GLY A 79 -9.22 28.23 5.24
N ASP A 80 -9.26 28.95 4.13
CA ASP A 80 -9.67 30.37 4.08
C ASP A 80 -10.91 30.58 3.17
N TRP A 81 -12.09 30.21 3.69
CA TRP A 81 -13.35 30.36 2.98
C TRP A 81 -13.95 31.74 3.23
N ASN A 82 -14.15 32.54 2.15
CA ASN A 82 -14.76 33.86 2.24
C ASN A 82 -15.84 34.05 1.15
N PRO A 83 -17.13 33.83 1.46
CA PRO A 83 -18.22 33.91 0.50
C PRO A 83 -18.42 35.32 -0.11
N ASP A 84 -17.99 36.37 0.59
CA ASP A 84 -18.17 37.78 0.16
C ASP A 84 -17.06 38.27 -0.76
N ASN A 85 -16.00 37.51 -0.96
CA ASN A 85 -14.89 37.83 -1.85
C ASN A 85 -14.52 36.64 -2.71
N ASP A 86 -15.16 36.49 -3.87
CA ASP A 86 -15.03 35.33 -4.75
C ASP A 86 -13.93 35.44 -5.82
N GLN A 87 -13.25 36.58 -5.94
CA GLN A 87 -12.37 36.82 -7.09
C GLN A 87 -10.98 36.16 -6.99
N HIS A 88 -10.45 35.92 -5.78
CA HIS A 88 -9.13 35.31 -5.58
C HIS A 88 -9.08 34.46 -4.29
N ASN A 89 -10.07 33.61 -4.07
CA ASN A 89 -10.19 32.84 -2.86
C ASN A 89 -10.59 31.38 -3.11
N TYR A 90 -10.69 30.61 -2.05
CA TYR A 90 -11.09 29.21 -2.05
C TYR A 90 -12.47 28.95 -2.68
N VAL A 91 -13.41 29.91 -2.59
CA VAL A 91 -14.74 29.79 -3.21
C VAL A 91 -14.62 29.75 -4.73
N SER A 92 -13.83 30.64 -5.33
CA SER A 92 -13.66 30.71 -6.78
C SER A 92 -12.86 29.50 -7.31
N ALA A 93 -11.89 29.01 -6.54
CA ALA A 93 -11.13 27.81 -6.88
C ALA A 93 -12.03 26.57 -6.86
N ALA A 94 -12.80 26.38 -5.79
CA ALA A 94 -13.76 25.28 -5.69
C ALA A 94 -14.82 25.36 -6.81
N THR A 95 -15.35 26.53 -7.11
CA THR A 95 -16.34 26.72 -8.19
C THR A 95 -15.79 26.28 -9.54
N ARG A 96 -14.54 26.67 -9.87
CA ARG A 96 -13.88 26.24 -11.11
C ARG A 96 -13.60 24.74 -11.13
N MET A 97 -13.23 24.16 -9.98
CA MET A 97 -12.98 22.71 -9.90
C MET A 97 -14.25 21.89 -10.08
N TYR A 98 -15.38 22.30 -9.46
CA TYR A 98 -16.67 21.67 -9.69
C TYR A 98 -17.13 21.82 -11.16
N ALA A 99 -16.93 22.99 -11.76
CA ALA A 99 -17.20 23.21 -13.19
C ALA A 99 -16.33 22.29 -14.08
N ALA A 100 -15.03 22.19 -13.79
CA ALA A 100 -14.11 21.31 -14.51
C ALA A 100 -14.55 19.85 -14.45
N ALA A 101 -14.92 19.34 -13.25
CA ALA A 101 -15.43 17.99 -13.08
C ALA A 101 -16.74 17.75 -13.84
N GLN A 102 -17.64 18.74 -13.87
CA GLN A 102 -18.89 18.67 -14.61
C GLN A 102 -18.67 18.68 -16.12
N GLU A 103 -17.82 19.55 -16.63
CA GLU A 103 -17.51 19.65 -18.06
C GLU A 103 -16.83 18.38 -18.60
N LEU A 104 -15.97 17.74 -17.81
CA LEU A 104 -15.38 16.43 -18.17
C LEU A 104 -16.41 15.32 -18.25
N GLY A 105 -17.47 15.37 -17.44
CA GLY A 105 -18.53 14.36 -17.45
C GLY A 105 -18.11 12.93 -17.10
N THR A 106 -16.93 12.76 -16.50
CA THR A 106 -16.31 11.44 -16.18
C THR A 106 -16.76 10.85 -14.86
N GLY A 107 -17.64 11.55 -14.12
CA GLY A 107 -18.14 11.10 -12.82
C GLY A 107 -17.20 11.35 -11.64
N PHE A 108 -16.09 12.08 -11.82
CA PHE A 108 -15.16 12.47 -10.76
C PHE A 108 -15.87 13.20 -9.61
N LYS A 109 -15.56 12.86 -8.36
CA LYS A 109 -16.27 13.35 -7.19
C LYS A 109 -15.44 14.34 -6.36
N LEU A 110 -16.15 15.28 -5.75
CA LEU A 110 -15.57 16.32 -4.90
C LEU A 110 -16.35 16.40 -3.59
N PHE A 111 -15.66 16.68 -2.50
CA PHE A 111 -16.28 17.02 -1.21
C PHE A 111 -15.36 17.92 -0.39
N PHE A 112 -15.93 18.65 0.57
CA PHE A 112 -15.13 19.56 1.38
C PHE A 112 -14.54 18.88 2.61
N SER A 113 -13.34 19.37 2.97
CA SER A 113 -12.63 19.08 4.21
C SER A 113 -12.23 20.44 4.84
N PRO A 114 -13.17 21.16 5.53
CA PRO A 114 -12.87 22.42 6.17
C PRO A 114 -11.72 22.30 7.16
N ASP A 115 -10.79 23.26 7.14
CA ASP A 115 -9.63 23.28 8.02
C ASP A 115 -9.90 24.11 9.28
N ALA A 116 -9.76 23.49 10.46
CA ALA A 116 -10.01 24.14 11.73
C ALA A 116 -8.92 25.15 12.15
N ASN A 117 -7.77 25.16 11.51
CA ASN A 117 -6.72 26.17 11.75
C ASN A 117 -7.04 27.50 11.08
N GLY A 118 -8.04 27.52 10.20
CA GLY A 118 -8.48 28.70 9.48
C GLY A 118 -9.96 29.04 9.68
N PRO A 119 -10.43 30.10 9.02
CA PRO A 119 -11.85 30.47 9.05
C PRO A 119 -12.77 29.47 8.33
N GLY A 120 -12.24 28.53 7.54
CA GLY A 120 -13.02 27.54 6.79
C GLY A 120 -13.93 26.69 7.68
N ALA A 121 -13.50 26.32 8.87
CA ALA A 121 -14.29 25.53 9.82
C ALA A 121 -15.32 26.37 10.62
N LYS A 122 -15.39 27.70 10.43
CA LYS A 122 -16.43 28.50 11.06
C LYS A 122 -17.81 28.11 10.53
N SER A 123 -18.81 28.08 11.45
CA SER A 123 -20.16 27.62 11.14
C SER A 123 -20.77 28.22 9.87
N PRO A 124 -20.74 29.56 9.64
CA PRO A 124 -21.32 30.13 8.42
C PRO A 124 -20.64 29.58 7.14
N ASN A 125 -19.33 29.35 7.18
CA ASN A 125 -18.56 28.91 6.04
C ASN A 125 -18.85 27.46 5.68
N VAL A 126 -18.92 26.57 6.71
CA VAL A 126 -19.31 25.16 6.51
C VAL A 126 -20.72 25.06 5.93
N VAL A 127 -21.65 25.90 6.43
CA VAL A 127 -23.03 25.96 5.91
C VAL A 127 -23.05 26.45 4.48
N ASP A 128 -22.26 27.45 4.11
CA ASP A 128 -22.17 27.99 2.77
C ASP A 128 -21.61 26.97 1.76
N MET A 129 -20.53 26.25 2.12
CA MET A 129 -19.97 25.19 1.28
C MET A 129 -21.02 24.15 0.89
N VAL A 130 -21.78 23.63 1.85
CA VAL A 130 -22.78 22.60 1.59
C VAL A 130 -24.01 23.18 0.86
N LYS A 131 -24.41 24.41 1.14
CA LYS A 131 -25.52 25.04 0.43
C LYS A 131 -25.19 25.30 -1.05
N ARG A 132 -23.97 25.69 -1.37
CA ARG A 132 -23.53 25.96 -2.76
C ARG A 132 -23.33 24.67 -3.55
N PHE A 133 -22.71 23.65 -2.97
CA PHE A 133 -22.22 22.51 -3.71
C PHE A 133 -22.86 21.16 -3.33
N GLY A 134 -23.61 21.09 -2.23
CA GLY A 134 -24.15 19.81 -1.72
C GLY A 134 -25.08 19.08 -2.68
N ASP A 135 -25.74 19.81 -3.61
CA ASP A 135 -26.61 19.23 -4.64
C ASP A 135 -25.93 19.17 -6.03
N HIS A 136 -24.65 19.55 -6.14
CA HIS A 136 -23.93 19.52 -7.40
C HIS A 136 -23.73 18.05 -7.88
N PRO A 137 -23.85 17.72 -9.18
CA PRO A 137 -23.77 16.34 -9.68
C PRO A 137 -22.41 15.67 -9.38
N ASN A 138 -21.34 16.45 -9.23
CA ASN A 138 -20.01 15.95 -8.88
C ASN A 138 -19.73 15.96 -7.36
N GLN A 139 -20.69 16.44 -6.52
CA GLN A 139 -20.57 16.27 -5.07
C GLN A 139 -20.58 14.78 -4.73
N PHE A 140 -19.61 14.32 -3.93
CA PHE A 140 -19.63 12.96 -3.41
C PHE A 140 -20.77 12.79 -2.41
N ARG A 141 -21.59 11.77 -2.62
CA ARG A 141 -22.75 11.44 -1.78
C ARG A 141 -22.66 10.01 -1.30
N HIS A 142 -23.11 9.77 -0.10
CA HIS A 142 -23.30 8.45 0.48
C HIS A 142 -24.62 8.43 1.26
N ASP A 143 -25.42 7.38 1.11
CA ASP A 143 -26.78 7.29 1.65
C ASP A 143 -27.62 8.55 1.33
N ASP A 144 -27.56 8.99 0.07
CA ASP A 144 -28.22 10.20 -0.44
C ASP A 144 -27.84 11.51 0.29
N LYS A 145 -26.82 11.50 1.13
CA LYS A 145 -26.30 12.67 1.84
C LYS A 145 -25.00 13.17 1.23
N ALA A 146 -24.83 14.49 1.17
CA ALA A 146 -23.55 15.07 0.76
C ALA A 146 -22.46 14.71 1.76
N VAL A 147 -21.35 14.13 1.30
CA VAL A 147 -20.21 13.84 2.18
C VAL A 147 -19.49 15.13 2.53
N LEU A 148 -19.20 15.29 3.81
CA LEU A 148 -18.36 16.33 4.37
C LEU A 148 -17.29 15.67 5.24
N SER A 149 -16.03 16.04 5.05
CA SER A 149 -14.94 15.69 5.96
C SER A 149 -14.64 16.88 6.88
N ALA A 150 -13.50 16.88 7.51
CA ALA A 150 -12.88 17.99 8.21
C ALA A 150 -11.41 17.68 8.46
N TRP A 151 -10.57 18.71 8.42
CA TRP A 151 -9.19 18.61 8.88
C TRP A 151 -9.05 19.32 10.22
N ALA A 152 -8.66 18.56 11.25
CA ALA A 152 -8.49 19.04 12.64
C ALA A 152 -9.79 19.52 13.34
N GLY A 153 -9.64 20.10 14.50
CA GLY A 153 -10.75 20.57 15.33
C GLY A 153 -11.32 19.48 16.26
N GLN A 154 -12.40 19.87 16.95
CA GLN A 154 -13.14 18.96 17.83
C GLN A 154 -14.49 18.64 17.20
N PRO A 155 -15.11 17.48 17.45
CA PRO A 155 -16.45 17.18 16.96
C PRO A 155 -17.45 18.31 17.20
N ALA A 156 -17.40 18.96 18.37
CA ALA A 156 -18.27 20.08 18.73
C ALA A 156 -18.17 21.28 17.77
N THR A 157 -17.02 21.50 17.13
CA THR A 157 -16.83 22.58 16.13
C THR A 157 -17.79 22.43 14.96
N TYR A 158 -18.06 21.20 14.56
CA TYR A 158 -18.85 20.87 13.37
C TYR A 158 -20.32 20.54 13.69
N LYS A 159 -20.63 20.22 14.95
CA LYS A 159 -22.01 19.86 15.35
C LYS A 159 -23.02 20.95 15.04
N HIS A 160 -22.71 22.19 15.38
CA HIS A 160 -23.62 23.31 15.18
C HIS A 160 -23.90 23.59 13.68
N PRO A 161 -22.92 23.74 12.79
CA PRO A 161 -23.22 23.91 11.35
C PRO A 161 -23.95 22.71 10.74
N ILE A 162 -23.69 21.49 11.18
CA ILE A 162 -24.39 20.30 10.70
C ILE A 162 -25.85 20.31 11.15
N ASP A 163 -26.16 20.73 12.40
CA ASP A 163 -27.52 20.87 12.86
C ASP A 163 -28.27 21.97 12.10
N GLN A 164 -27.61 23.10 11.78
CA GLN A 164 -28.17 24.15 10.93
C GLN A 164 -28.52 23.64 9.52
N LEU A 165 -27.64 22.87 8.93
CA LEU A 165 -27.86 22.25 7.61
C LEU A 165 -29.03 21.27 7.65
N LYS A 166 -29.12 20.42 8.69
CA LYS A 166 -30.23 19.50 8.89
C LYS A 166 -31.55 20.24 9.07
N ALA A 167 -31.58 21.31 9.84
CA ALA A 167 -32.76 22.18 10.00
C ALA A 167 -33.18 22.85 8.69
N ALA A 168 -32.24 23.06 7.75
CA ALA A 168 -32.49 23.58 6.41
C ALA A 168 -32.83 22.49 5.37
N GLY A 169 -33.02 21.23 5.79
CA GLY A 169 -33.31 20.11 4.91
C GLY A 169 -32.09 19.59 4.10
N LYS A 170 -30.88 19.94 4.52
CA LYS A 170 -29.62 19.52 3.89
C LYS A 170 -28.89 18.59 4.84
N GLU A 171 -29.15 17.29 4.74
CA GLU A 171 -28.39 16.32 5.53
C GLU A 171 -27.00 16.06 4.95
N VAL A 172 -26.01 15.92 5.83
CA VAL A 172 -24.63 15.61 5.48
C VAL A 172 -24.22 14.25 6.04
N PHE A 173 -23.33 13.56 5.33
CA PHE A 173 -22.63 12.37 5.78
C PHE A 173 -21.23 12.79 6.25
N PHE A 174 -21.00 12.82 7.56
CA PHE A 174 -19.83 13.43 8.16
C PHE A 174 -18.75 12.41 8.54
N VAL A 175 -17.56 12.52 7.93
CA VAL A 175 -16.40 11.63 8.12
C VAL A 175 -15.13 12.47 8.37
N PRO A 176 -14.96 13.05 9.58
CA PRO A 176 -13.88 13.98 9.86
C PRO A 176 -12.57 13.31 10.31
N PHE A 177 -11.45 14.05 10.13
CA PHE A 177 -10.24 13.90 10.90
C PHE A 177 -10.30 14.89 12.09
N VAL A 178 -10.45 14.35 13.29
CA VAL A 178 -10.58 15.18 14.52
C VAL A 178 -9.48 14.78 15.50
N PHE A 179 -8.95 15.79 16.19
CA PHE A 179 -7.87 15.57 17.15
C PHE A 179 -8.43 15.21 18.54
N PRO A 180 -7.87 14.22 19.23
CA PRO A 180 -8.07 14.08 20.66
C PRO A 180 -7.40 15.24 21.43
N PRO A 181 -7.81 15.55 22.67
CA PRO A 181 -7.27 16.64 23.47
C PRO A 181 -5.75 16.58 23.74
N LYS A 182 -5.14 15.41 23.60
CA LYS A 182 -3.69 15.22 23.54
C LYS A 182 -3.45 14.32 22.34
N PHE A 183 -2.75 14.86 21.36
CA PHE A 183 -2.45 14.21 20.11
C PHE A 183 -1.49 13.03 20.34
N PRO A 184 -1.93 11.77 20.31
CA PRO A 184 -1.03 10.65 20.11
C PRO A 184 -0.93 10.40 18.59
N ALA A 185 0.27 10.25 18.09
CA ALA A 185 0.51 9.79 16.72
C ALA A 185 -0.23 8.46 16.44
N ASN A 186 -0.59 7.72 17.50
CA ASN A 186 -1.22 6.41 17.45
C ASN A 186 -2.61 6.41 18.04
N TRP A 187 -3.61 6.01 17.26
CA TRP A 187 -4.95 5.78 17.74
C TRP A 187 -5.13 4.33 18.18
N SER A 188 -5.19 4.12 19.48
CA SER A 188 -5.62 2.84 20.02
C SER A 188 -7.12 2.61 19.78
N SER A 189 -7.57 1.38 19.81
CA SER A 189 -9.00 1.05 19.76
C SER A 189 -9.82 1.82 20.80
N GLN A 190 -9.29 2.03 22.01
CA GLN A 190 -9.93 2.85 23.04
C GLN A 190 -10.02 4.32 22.63
N THR A 191 -8.98 4.87 21.99
CA THR A 191 -9.00 6.25 21.48
C THR A 191 -10.09 6.42 20.43
N VAL A 192 -10.19 5.49 19.48
CA VAL A 192 -11.22 5.54 18.43
C VAL A 192 -12.63 5.43 19.03
N ARG A 193 -12.87 4.53 19.98
CA ARG A 193 -14.18 4.45 20.67
C ARG A 193 -14.55 5.75 21.36
N ARG A 194 -13.58 6.45 21.98
CA ARG A 194 -13.83 7.75 22.64
C ARG A 194 -14.26 8.82 21.64
N PHE A 195 -13.81 8.82 20.40
CA PHE A 195 -14.29 9.76 19.39
C PHE A 195 -15.80 9.67 19.16
N PHE A 196 -16.36 8.46 19.21
CA PHE A 196 -17.80 8.25 19.03
C PHE A 196 -18.58 8.40 20.33
N THR A 197 -17.95 8.37 21.51
CA THR A 197 -18.67 8.55 22.79
C THR A 197 -19.25 9.96 22.88
N GLY A 198 -20.57 10.07 22.87
CA GLY A 198 -21.30 11.34 22.82
C GLY A 198 -21.29 12.02 21.44
N ASN A 199 -20.76 11.37 20.43
CA ASN A 199 -20.69 11.84 19.03
C ASN A 199 -21.29 10.84 18.05
N ASP A 200 -22.35 10.12 18.44
CA ASP A 200 -23.03 9.10 17.62
C ASP A 200 -23.57 9.65 16.29
N TRP A 201 -23.74 10.97 16.20
CA TRP A 201 -24.16 11.70 15.01
C TRP A 201 -23.12 11.73 13.90
N MET A 202 -21.82 11.44 14.17
CA MET A 202 -20.79 11.26 13.16
C MET A 202 -21.00 9.94 12.41
N ASN A 203 -20.88 9.97 11.09
CA ASN A 203 -21.08 8.80 10.23
C ASN A 203 -19.84 7.95 10.08
N GLY A 204 -18.66 8.50 10.36
CA GLY A 204 -17.39 7.82 10.27
C GLY A 204 -16.26 8.67 10.83
N ILE A 205 -15.03 8.25 10.59
CA ILE A 205 -13.81 9.02 10.85
C ILE A 205 -12.82 8.86 9.69
N PHE A 206 -11.97 9.86 9.56
CA PHE A 206 -10.81 9.88 8.69
C PHE A 206 -9.53 9.92 9.54
N TYR A 207 -8.50 9.19 9.12
CA TYR A 207 -7.16 9.28 9.71
C TYR A 207 -6.18 9.88 8.71
N PHE A 208 -5.63 11.06 9.00
CA PHE A 208 -4.79 11.81 8.07
C PHE A 208 -3.44 11.14 7.75
N ALA A 209 -2.93 10.26 8.60
CA ALA A 209 -1.76 9.40 8.37
C ALA A 209 -0.45 10.12 7.99
N ALA A 210 -0.29 11.39 8.32
CA ALA A 210 0.91 12.15 8.02
C ALA A 210 2.01 11.99 9.08
N ASP A 211 1.66 11.73 10.34
CA ASP A 211 2.58 11.67 11.47
C ASP A 211 2.68 10.26 12.10
N GLY A 212 3.87 9.89 12.60
CA GLY A 212 4.22 8.60 13.19
C GLY A 212 5.09 7.72 12.28
N THR A 213 5.60 6.60 12.73
CA THR A 213 6.33 5.60 11.93
C THR A 213 5.39 4.83 11.01
N THR A 214 5.93 4.18 9.96
CA THR A 214 5.15 3.30 9.07
C THR A 214 4.35 2.26 9.86
N ALA A 215 4.97 1.63 10.85
CA ALA A 215 4.32 0.63 11.69
C ALA A 215 3.18 1.23 12.55
N GLU A 216 3.35 2.45 13.04
CA GLU A 216 2.32 3.17 13.81
C GLU A 216 1.11 3.52 12.96
N ILE A 217 1.32 3.96 11.74
CA ILE A 217 0.23 4.24 10.79
C ILE A 217 -0.56 2.97 10.45
N ILE A 218 0.14 1.87 10.19
CA ILE A 218 -0.53 0.59 9.91
C ILE A 218 -1.37 0.17 11.11
N ARG A 219 -0.83 0.23 12.34
CA ARG A 219 -1.58 -0.09 13.57
C ARG A 219 -2.78 0.84 13.79
N THR A 220 -2.61 2.13 13.56
CA THR A 220 -3.69 3.12 13.69
C THR A 220 -4.81 2.85 12.69
N ASN A 221 -4.47 2.62 11.42
CA ASN A 221 -5.44 2.24 10.39
C ASN A 221 -6.22 0.97 10.80
N ALA A 222 -5.53 -0.08 11.25
CA ALA A 222 -6.15 -1.32 11.71
C ALA A 222 -7.08 -1.11 12.92
N SER A 223 -6.61 -0.37 13.94
CA SER A 223 -7.40 -0.05 15.14
C SER A 223 -8.65 0.77 14.81
N ALA A 224 -8.51 1.78 13.94
CA ALA A 224 -9.62 2.62 13.53
C ALA A 224 -10.65 1.82 12.72
N ARG A 225 -10.19 1.00 11.76
CA ARG A 225 -11.07 0.14 10.96
C ARG A 225 -11.85 -0.85 11.84
N LYS A 226 -11.18 -1.54 12.75
CA LYS A 226 -11.83 -2.47 13.68
C LYS A 226 -13.00 -1.81 14.42
N ILE A 227 -12.76 -0.67 15.04
CA ILE A 227 -13.77 0.00 15.86
C ILE A 227 -14.90 0.60 15.02
N THR A 228 -14.60 1.19 13.87
CA THR A 228 -15.66 1.70 12.98
C THR A 228 -16.54 0.57 12.44
N GLN A 229 -15.97 -0.57 12.13
CA GLN A 229 -16.74 -1.76 11.74
C GLN A 229 -17.66 -2.26 12.86
N GLU A 230 -17.16 -2.38 14.09
CA GLU A 230 -17.97 -2.76 15.26
C GLU A 230 -19.13 -1.79 15.54
N LEU A 231 -18.94 -0.51 15.23
CA LEU A 231 -19.92 0.54 15.44
C LEU A 231 -20.83 0.81 14.22
N GLY A 232 -20.66 0.08 13.13
CA GLY A 232 -21.38 0.33 11.88
C GLY A 232 -21.07 1.71 11.27
N LYS A 233 -19.84 2.20 11.42
CA LYS A 233 -19.38 3.52 10.95
C LYS A 233 -18.42 3.38 9.77
N VAL A 234 -18.38 4.39 8.90
CA VAL A 234 -17.43 4.42 7.77
C VAL A 234 -16.03 4.75 8.28
N TYR A 235 -15.05 4.05 7.73
CA TYR A 235 -13.63 4.35 7.93
C TYR A 235 -12.96 4.80 6.62
N MET A 236 -12.42 6.02 6.63
CA MET A 236 -11.57 6.53 5.57
C MET A 236 -10.10 6.48 6.05
N ALA A 237 -9.33 5.59 5.44
CA ALA A 237 -7.94 5.36 5.80
C ALA A 237 -7.03 6.38 5.11
N GLY A 238 -6.00 6.87 5.82
CA GLY A 238 -5.00 7.75 5.25
C GLY A 238 -3.76 7.01 4.78
N VAL A 239 -3.16 7.50 3.70
CA VAL A 239 -1.84 7.10 3.22
C VAL A 239 -1.09 8.31 2.65
N ALA A 240 0.18 8.48 3.01
CA ALA A 240 1.01 9.60 2.56
C ALA A 240 2.31 9.12 1.91
N PRO A 241 2.81 9.78 0.84
CA PRO A 241 4.10 9.42 0.23
C PRO A 241 5.32 9.82 1.09
N ALA A 242 5.25 10.91 1.82
CA ALA A 242 6.23 11.40 2.78
C ALA A 242 5.62 12.53 3.61
N PHE A 243 6.35 13.02 4.61
CA PHE A 243 5.94 14.19 5.39
C PHE A 243 7.16 14.91 5.98
N ASN A 244 7.16 16.24 5.91
CA ASN A 244 8.27 17.08 6.34
C ASN A 244 7.79 18.42 6.89
N SER A 245 6.98 18.39 7.96
CA SER A 245 6.62 19.59 8.73
C SER A 245 5.80 19.26 9.97
N PRO A 246 6.21 19.52 11.18
CA PRO A 246 7.56 19.82 11.66
C PRO A 246 8.44 18.58 11.79
N ASN A 247 7.88 17.37 11.59
CA ASN A 247 8.59 16.10 11.73
C ASN A 247 9.07 15.62 10.36
N LEU A 248 10.33 15.18 10.31
CA LEU A 248 10.87 14.58 9.10
C LEU A 248 10.47 13.11 9.04
N ARG A 249 9.88 12.73 7.92
CA ARG A 249 9.45 11.39 7.66
C ARG A 249 9.60 11.05 6.19
N ASP A 250 10.28 9.96 5.93
CA ASP A 250 10.25 9.37 4.62
C ASP A 250 9.87 7.90 4.74
N PHE A 251 8.82 7.44 4.34
CA PHE A 251 8.35 6.06 4.44
C PHE A 251 9.30 5.01 3.83
N ARG A 252 10.63 5.16 3.99
CA ARG A 252 11.65 4.35 3.32
C ARG A 252 11.38 4.30 1.81
N GLY A 253 11.07 5.48 1.25
CA GLY A 253 10.62 5.61 -0.12
C GLY A 253 9.32 4.86 -0.38
N LEU A 254 9.22 4.18 -1.53
CA LEU A 254 8.02 3.45 -1.91
C LEU A 254 7.80 2.17 -1.08
N SER A 255 8.79 1.66 -0.33
CA SER A 255 8.59 0.45 0.49
C SER A 255 7.63 0.69 1.65
N GLY A 256 7.74 1.82 2.34
CA GLY A 256 6.80 2.17 3.40
C GLY A 256 5.43 2.57 2.85
N TYR A 257 5.39 3.24 1.70
CA TYR A 257 4.14 3.56 1.01
C TYR A 257 3.38 2.28 0.61
N ASP A 258 4.09 1.29 0.05
CA ASP A 258 3.59 -0.07 -0.22
C ASP A 258 3.05 -0.73 1.04
N ALA A 259 3.82 -0.72 2.14
CA ALA A 259 3.42 -1.36 3.39
C ALA A 259 2.12 -0.75 3.96
N VAL A 260 1.96 0.58 3.91
CA VAL A 260 0.72 1.24 4.36
C VAL A 260 -0.45 0.86 3.46
N TRP A 261 -0.30 0.88 2.13
CA TRP A 261 -1.34 0.47 1.19
C TRP A 261 -1.77 -0.98 1.41
N ARG A 262 -0.82 -1.92 1.56
CA ARG A 262 -1.12 -3.32 1.87
C ARG A 262 -1.86 -3.46 3.21
N GLY A 263 -1.48 -2.68 4.22
CA GLY A 263 -2.20 -2.60 5.48
C GLY A 263 -3.65 -2.17 5.29
N ILE A 264 -3.90 -1.10 4.55
CA ILE A 264 -5.24 -0.57 4.24
C ILE A 264 -6.09 -1.59 3.46
N ILE A 265 -5.50 -2.24 2.44
CA ILE A 265 -6.15 -3.28 1.62
C ILE A 265 -6.52 -4.47 2.50
N ARG A 266 -5.55 -4.98 3.27
CA ARG A 266 -5.72 -6.08 4.21
C ARG A 266 -6.85 -5.79 5.21
N ASP A 267 -6.84 -4.60 5.83
CA ASP A 267 -7.82 -4.21 6.85
C ASP A 267 -9.17 -3.79 6.23
N SER A 268 -9.27 -3.80 4.90
CA SER A 268 -10.51 -3.56 4.16
C SER A 268 -11.21 -2.26 4.56
N ALA A 269 -10.48 -1.14 4.60
CA ALA A 269 -11.06 0.19 4.80
C ALA A 269 -12.21 0.44 3.81
N ASP A 270 -13.17 1.29 4.15
CA ASP A 270 -14.28 1.60 3.26
C ASP A 270 -13.82 2.57 2.16
N TRP A 271 -13.12 3.62 2.53
CA TRP A 271 -12.52 4.60 1.63
C TRP A 271 -11.04 4.82 1.97
N VAL A 272 -10.30 5.38 1.03
CA VAL A 272 -8.92 5.83 1.22
C VAL A 272 -8.83 7.29 0.84
N GLU A 273 -8.10 8.08 1.62
CA GLU A 273 -7.72 9.44 1.27
C GLU A 273 -6.19 9.54 1.26
N ILE A 274 -5.63 9.90 0.11
CA ILE A 274 -4.20 10.08 -0.07
C ILE A 274 -3.82 11.47 0.42
N VAL A 275 -2.86 11.54 1.30
CA VAL A 275 -2.40 12.76 1.97
C VAL A 275 -1.00 13.11 1.45
N THR A 276 -0.89 14.01 0.47
CA THR A 276 -1.88 14.88 -0.17
C THR A 276 -1.79 14.84 -1.70
N TRP A 277 -2.71 15.45 -2.41
CA TRP A 277 -2.54 15.71 -3.84
C TRP A 277 -1.49 16.79 -4.10
N SER A 278 -1.55 17.91 -3.36
CA SER A 278 -0.81 19.12 -3.70
C SER A 278 -0.19 19.89 -2.53
N ASP A 279 0.04 19.28 -1.36
CA ASP A 279 0.79 19.96 -0.31
C ASP A 279 2.29 19.80 -0.52
N TYR A 280 2.84 20.79 -1.24
CA TYR A 280 4.27 20.83 -1.59
C TYR A 280 5.13 21.27 -0.40
N GLN A 281 4.56 21.98 0.56
CA GLN A 281 5.29 22.50 1.73
C GLN A 281 5.70 21.38 2.67
N GLU A 282 4.82 20.39 2.80
CA GLU A 282 5.01 19.26 3.70
C GLU A 282 5.67 18.05 3.02
N ASP A 283 6.08 18.17 1.76
CA ASP A 283 6.63 17.06 0.95
C ASP A 283 5.70 15.84 0.87
N SER A 284 4.40 16.03 1.10
CA SER A 284 3.38 14.98 1.08
C SER A 284 2.65 14.87 -0.27
N ASN A 285 2.95 15.74 -1.23
CA ASN A 285 2.26 15.82 -2.51
C ASN A 285 2.46 14.57 -3.39
N LEU A 286 1.35 14.11 -4.01
CA LEU A 286 1.38 13.16 -5.13
C LEU A 286 1.62 13.86 -6.46
N MET A 287 0.98 15.00 -6.67
CA MET A 287 1.14 15.79 -7.88
C MET A 287 2.61 16.17 -8.03
N PRO A 288 3.30 15.68 -9.07
CA PRO A 288 4.74 15.82 -9.16
C PRO A 288 5.19 17.26 -9.43
N TYR A 289 4.31 18.06 -10.01
CA TYR A 289 4.64 19.42 -10.37
C TYR A 289 3.37 20.25 -10.44
N ARG A 290 3.44 21.41 -9.86
CA ARG A 290 2.46 22.45 -10.04
C ARG A 290 3.18 23.76 -10.15
N TRP A 291 2.85 24.49 -11.16
CA TRP A 291 3.12 25.90 -11.15
C TRP A 291 2.04 26.57 -10.31
N ALA A 292 2.23 26.64 -9.01
CA ALA A 292 1.38 27.47 -8.16
C ALA A 292 2.02 28.83 -8.03
N TYR A 293 1.25 29.83 -8.29
CA TYR A 293 1.46 31.25 -7.95
C TYR A 293 2.91 31.66 -7.68
N PRO A 294 3.55 32.54 -8.51
CA PRO A 294 4.83 33.13 -8.13
C PRO A 294 4.58 33.96 -6.86
N PRO A 295 5.31 33.85 -5.81
CA PRO A 295 6.68 33.45 -5.60
C PRO A 295 6.91 32.16 -4.82
N MET A 296 5.88 31.36 -4.55
CA MET A 296 6.00 30.18 -3.69
C MET A 296 6.52 28.93 -4.40
N SER A 297 6.39 28.86 -5.72
CA SER A 297 6.60 27.67 -6.52
C SER A 297 8.01 27.12 -6.57
N GLU A 298 9.02 27.94 -6.33
CA GLU A 298 10.42 27.49 -6.45
C GLU A 298 11.12 27.19 -5.13
N GLN A 299 10.48 27.51 -4.03
CA GLN A 299 10.91 26.98 -2.74
C GLN A 299 10.72 25.46 -2.73
N TYR A 300 9.81 24.95 -3.57
CA TYR A 300 9.41 23.54 -3.66
C TYR A 300 9.87 22.97 -5.00
N LEU A 301 11.17 22.76 -5.15
CA LEU A 301 11.70 22.06 -6.31
C LEU A 301 11.09 20.67 -6.38
N PHE A 302 10.58 20.38 -7.54
CA PHE A 302 9.91 19.13 -7.83
C PHE A 302 10.87 17.96 -7.72
N SER A 303 10.92 17.37 -6.52
CA SER A 303 11.76 16.22 -6.21
C SER A 303 11.19 14.91 -6.76
N ARG A 304 9.94 14.93 -7.22
CA ARG A 304 9.22 13.75 -7.70
C ARG A 304 8.80 13.91 -9.16
N ASP A 305 8.74 12.78 -9.86
CA ASP A 305 8.00 12.60 -11.11
C ASP A 305 6.67 11.87 -10.83
N GLU A 306 5.99 11.34 -11.84
CA GLU A 306 4.73 10.60 -11.66
C GLU A 306 4.89 9.19 -11.06
N SER A 307 6.05 8.81 -10.52
CA SER A 307 6.29 7.48 -9.95
C SER A 307 5.34 7.13 -8.81
N PHE A 308 5.08 8.07 -7.90
CA PHE A 308 4.11 7.83 -6.83
C PHE A 308 2.68 7.70 -7.34
N LEU A 309 2.33 8.42 -8.41
CA LEU A 309 1.02 8.29 -9.06
C LEU A 309 0.86 6.92 -9.72
N ASP A 310 1.89 6.46 -10.47
CA ASP A 310 1.85 5.15 -11.13
C ASP A 310 1.72 4.00 -10.10
N VAL A 311 2.47 4.07 -9.01
CA VAL A 311 2.36 3.13 -7.88
C VAL A 311 1.01 3.24 -7.17
N THR A 312 0.48 4.46 -6.99
CA THR A 312 -0.86 4.68 -6.46
C THR A 312 -1.92 4.01 -7.32
N GLY A 313 -1.80 4.10 -8.64
CA GLY A 313 -2.71 3.44 -9.59
C GLY A 313 -2.77 1.92 -9.37
N TYR A 314 -1.64 1.28 -9.12
CA TYR A 314 -1.57 -0.14 -8.82
C TYR A 314 -2.31 -0.49 -7.52
N TYR A 315 -2.06 0.24 -6.43
CA TYR A 315 -2.71 -0.05 -5.15
C TYR A 315 -4.19 0.37 -5.11
N ALA A 316 -4.56 1.45 -5.78
CA ALA A 316 -5.95 1.86 -5.91
C ALA A 316 -6.78 0.80 -6.66
N ALA A 317 -6.24 0.22 -7.73
CA ALA A 317 -6.86 -0.89 -8.44
C ALA A 317 -6.98 -2.13 -7.55
N TRP A 318 -5.91 -2.48 -6.82
CA TRP A 318 -5.93 -3.60 -5.85
C TRP A 318 -6.98 -3.38 -4.75
N PHE A 319 -6.98 -2.21 -4.12
CA PHE A 319 -7.94 -1.87 -3.08
C PHE A 319 -9.38 -2.02 -3.53
N LYS A 320 -9.72 -1.54 -4.74
CA LYS A 320 -11.08 -1.59 -5.28
C LYS A 320 -11.50 -3.00 -5.69
N ALA A 321 -10.62 -3.75 -6.31
CA ALA A 321 -10.92 -5.08 -6.82
C ALA A 321 -10.74 -6.21 -5.78
N GLY A 322 -10.06 -5.93 -4.66
CA GLY A 322 -9.74 -6.95 -3.65
C GLY A 322 -8.62 -7.92 -4.06
N ALA A 323 -8.09 -7.79 -5.28
CA ALA A 323 -7.02 -8.63 -5.81
C ALA A 323 -5.93 -7.77 -6.46
N ALA A 324 -4.66 -8.19 -6.36
CA ALA A 324 -3.54 -7.46 -6.94
C ALA A 324 -3.63 -7.44 -8.48
N PRO A 325 -3.43 -6.28 -9.12
CA PRO A 325 -3.34 -6.20 -10.57
C PRO A 325 -2.19 -7.01 -11.15
N GLU A 326 -2.36 -7.48 -12.39
CA GLU A 326 -1.27 -8.10 -13.13
C GLU A 326 -0.19 -7.06 -13.46
N ILE A 327 1.08 -7.41 -13.23
CA ILE A 327 2.22 -6.59 -13.66
C ILE A 327 2.55 -6.98 -15.10
N THR A 328 2.25 -6.09 -16.05
CA THR A 328 2.42 -6.33 -17.49
C THR A 328 3.73 -5.76 -18.04
N GLN A 329 4.40 -4.88 -17.28
CA GLN A 329 5.62 -4.19 -17.69
C GLN A 329 6.62 -4.14 -16.54
N ASP A 330 7.89 -4.48 -16.82
CA ASP A 330 8.96 -4.33 -15.82
C ASP A 330 9.24 -2.85 -15.58
N LYS A 331 9.26 -2.45 -14.29
CA LYS A 331 9.47 -1.07 -13.86
C LYS A 331 10.44 -1.03 -12.68
N ILE A 332 11.20 0.03 -12.57
CA ILE A 332 11.94 0.40 -11.36
C ILE A 332 11.55 1.81 -10.92
N TYR A 333 11.45 2.00 -9.61
CA TYR A 333 11.30 3.30 -8.98
C TYR A 333 12.39 3.43 -7.93
N PHE A 334 13.02 4.59 -7.86
CA PHE A 334 14.07 4.86 -6.90
C PHE A 334 13.77 6.12 -6.10
N THR A 335 14.14 6.09 -4.83
CA THR A 335 13.89 7.18 -3.89
C THR A 335 15.10 7.33 -2.98
N TYR A 336 15.62 8.54 -2.87
CA TYR A 336 16.78 8.84 -2.03
C TYR A 336 16.84 10.32 -1.66
N ARG A 337 17.55 10.65 -0.58
CA ARG A 337 17.85 12.03 -0.21
C ARG A 337 19.08 12.50 -0.95
N ASN A 338 19.13 13.78 -1.32
CA ASN A 338 20.32 14.33 -1.95
C ASN A 338 21.44 14.69 -0.93
N ARG A 339 21.20 14.48 0.36
CA ARG A 339 22.19 14.63 1.45
C ARG A 339 21.77 13.82 2.68
N PRO A 340 22.72 13.48 3.58
CA PRO A 340 22.41 12.76 4.82
C PRO A 340 21.39 13.50 5.69
N SER A 341 20.53 12.77 6.37
CA SER A 341 19.52 13.31 7.29
C SER A 341 20.12 14.10 8.45
N THR A 342 21.38 13.80 8.79
CA THR A 342 22.13 14.47 9.83
C THR A 342 22.69 15.84 9.40
N LEU A 343 22.69 16.13 8.10
CA LEU A 343 23.20 17.40 7.57
C LEU A 343 22.12 18.48 7.64
N THR A 344 22.05 19.18 8.77
CA THR A 344 20.99 20.15 9.08
C THR A 344 21.31 21.59 8.68
N LYS A 345 22.55 21.89 8.26
CA LYS A 345 22.93 23.23 7.82
C LYS A 345 22.52 23.47 6.37
N ALA A 346 21.89 24.61 6.12
CA ALA A 346 21.56 25.11 4.79
C ALA A 346 21.95 26.59 4.66
N TRP A 347 22.26 27.01 3.44
CA TRP A 347 22.52 28.44 3.15
C TRP A 347 21.19 29.14 2.88
N ASP A 348 20.84 30.10 3.72
CA ASP A 348 19.69 30.97 3.44
C ASP A 348 20.13 32.18 2.59
N HIS A 349 19.78 32.16 1.32
CA HIS A 349 20.16 33.23 0.39
C HIS A 349 19.47 34.58 0.70
N ARG A 350 18.37 34.59 1.43
CA ARG A 350 17.69 35.82 1.86
C ARG A 350 18.42 36.50 3.00
N LYS A 351 18.94 35.69 3.92
CA LYS A 351 19.72 36.12 5.08
C LYS A 351 21.20 36.22 4.78
N GLU A 352 21.66 35.70 3.60
CA GLU A 352 23.08 35.53 3.25
C GLU A 352 23.89 34.88 4.38
N ALA A 353 23.31 33.85 4.98
CA ALA A 353 23.85 33.19 6.16
C ALA A 353 23.59 31.67 6.18
N TRP A 354 24.48 30.94 6.86
CA TRP A 354 24.23 29.55 7.21
C TRP A 354 23.20 29.46 8.34
N ILE A 355 22.13 28.71 8.12
CA ILE A 355 21.10 28.41 9.12
C ILE A 355 21.12 26.94 9.48
N ASP A 356 20.63 26.62 10.65
CA ASP A 356 20.31 25.25 11.05
C ASP A 356 18.80 25.04 10.87
N ILE A 357 18.43 24.17 9.96
CA ILE A 357 17.01 23.90 9.63
C ILE A 357 16.21 23.33 10.81
N ARG A 358 16.88 22.84 11.87
CA ARG A 358 16.24 22.37 13.10
C ARG A 358 15.86 23.50 14.06
N THR A 359 16.52 24.64 13.98
CA THR A 359 16.38 25.71 14.98
C THR A 359 15.85 27.02 14.43
N ASP A 360 15.89 27.26 13.14
CA ASP A 360 15.62 28.55 12.53
C ASP A 360 14.20 28.67 11.92
N GLY A 361 13.18 28.45 12.73
CA GLY A 361 11.78 28.78 12.39
C GLY A 361 10.96 27.74 11.61
N HIS A 362 11.61 26.69 11.10
CA HIS A 362 10.97 25.54 10.47
C HIS A 362 11.49 24.27 11.15
N ARG A 363 10.94 24.00 12.32
CA ARG A 363 11.39 22.92 13.17
C ARG A 363 11.20 21.57 12.51
N VAL A 364 12.29 20.85 12.26
CA VAL A 364 12.24 19.40 12.30
C VAL A 364 12.36 19.02 13.77
N ASP A 365 11.24 18.94 14.47
CA ASP A 365 11.22 18.66 15.90
C ASP A 365 11.63 17.20 16.18
N GLN A 366 11.37 16.28 15.26
CA GLN A 366 11.76 14.88 15.35
C GLN A 366 12.13 14.34 13.98
N ILE A 367 13.15 13.49 13.94
CA ILE A 367 13.40 12.56 12.85
C ILE A 367 12.82 11.23 13.35
N HIS A 368 11.81 10.70 12.65
CA HIS A 368 11.24 9.41 13.01
C HIS A 368 12.24 8.27 12.72
N ASP A 369 12.17 7.20 13.48
CA ASP A 369 13.08 6.05 13.40
C ASP A 369 13.15 5.38 12.02
N ASP A 370 12.17 5.66 11.16
CA ASP A 370 12.13 5.15 9.78
C ASP A 370 13.02 5.95 8.81
N VAL A 371 13.57 7.09 9.22
CA VAL A 371 14.47 7.88 8.36
C VAL A 371 15.86 7.29 8.40
N GLU A 372 16.21 6.59 7.35
CA GLU A 372 17.53 6.01 7.12
C GLU A 372 18.16 6.65 5.89
N ASP A 373 19.47 6.86 5.92
CA ASP A 373 20.22 7.41 4.79
C ASP A 373 20.53 6.32 3.76
N ASN A 374 19.48 5.83 3.11
CA ASN A 374 19.50 4.79 2.07
C ASN A 374 19.00 5.30 0.72
N ILE A 375 19.43 4.64 -0.33
CA ILE A 375 18.80 4.63 -1.65
C ILE A 375 17.83 3.46 -1.65
N TYR A 376 16.55 3.74 -1.78
CA TYR A 376 15.49 2.73 -1.87
C TYR A 376 15.11 2.51 -3.32
N VAL A 377 15.04 1.25 -3.73
CA VAL A 377 14.59 0.88 -5.09
C VAL A 377 13.45 -0.10 -4.99
N THR A 378 12.36 0.20 -5.66
CA THR A 378 11.21 -0.69 -5.80
C THR A 378 11.15 -1.20 -7.23
N THR A 379 11.01 -2.51 -7.40
CA THR A 379 10.86 -3.15 -8.70
C THR A 379 9.46 -3.73 -8.85
N PHE A 380 8.87 -3.56 -10.03
CA PHE A 380 7.67 -4.26 -10.49
C PHE A 380 8.12 -5.17 -11.63
N LEU A 381 8.04 -6.48 -11.46
CA LEU A 381 8.65 -7.44 -12.39
C LEU A 381 7.63 -8.44 -12.95
N THR A 382 7.67 -8.62 -14.26
CA THR A 382 6.88 -9.65 -14.98
C THR A 382 7.51 -11.04 -14.90
N ALA A 383 8.82 -11.12 -14.67
CA ALA A 383 9.62 -12.35 -14.56
C ALA A 383 10.88 -12.06 -13.73
N PRO A 384 11.58 -13.10 -13.20
CA PRO A 384 12.77 -12.90 -12.37
C PRO A 384 13.82 -12.03 -13.05
N ALA A 385 14.43 -11.10 -12.32
CA ALA A 385 15.45 -10.17 -12.81
C ALA A 385 16.42 -9.76 -11.70
N ASP A 386 17.61 -9.30 -12.13
CA ASP A 386 18.67 -8.79 -11.25
C ASP A 386 18.65 -7.25 -11.28
N LEU A 387 18.41 -6.63 -10.14
CA LEU A 387 18.58 -5.20 -9.91
C LEU A 387 20.00 -4.95 -9.41
N THR A 388 20.74 -4.08 -10.07
CA THR A 388 22.04 -3.60 -9.60
C THR A 388 21.98 -2.11 -9.31
N VAL A 389 22.47 -1.72 -8.13
CA VAL A 389 22.61 -0.33 -7.70
C VAL A 389 24.09 -0.03 -7.48
N GLU A 390 24.58 1.05 -8.10
CA GLU A 390 25.97 1.51 -7.97
C GLU A 390 26.00 2.93 -7.43
N ILE A 391 26.77 3.14 -6.38
CA ILE A 391 26.97 4.46 -5.74
C ILE A 391 28.31 4.52 -5.00
N GLY A 392 29.03 5.64 -5.09
CA GLY A 392 30.31 5.84 -4.40
C GLY A 392 31.35 4.77 -4.73
N GLY A 393 31.37 4.26 -5.97
CA GLY A 393 32.28 3.19 -6.40
C GLY A 393 31.92 1.78 -5.89
N LYS A 394 30.83 1.62 -5.16
CA LYS A 394 30.32 0.34 -4.68
C LYS A 394 29.13 -0.12 -5.54
N LYS A 395 29.06 -1.45 -5.72
CA LYS A 395 28.01 -2.11 -6.50
C LYS A 395 27.34 -3.18 -5.66
N GLN A 396 26.01 -3.17 -5.63
CA GLN A 396 25.20 -4.16 -4.95
C GLN A 396 24.14 -4.72 -5.92
N THR A 397 23.95 -6.03 -5.94
CA THR A 397 23.00 -6.69 -6.83
C THR A 397 22.00 -7.53 -6.03
N PHE A 398 20.74 -7.44 -6.38
CA PHE A 398 19.61 -8.14 -5.78
C PHE A 398 18.90 -8.95 -6.86
N THR A 399 18.67 -10.23 -6.63
CA THR A 399 17.86 -11.07 -7.52
C THR A 399 16.42 -11.10 -7.02
N HIS A 400 15.50 -10.57 -7.81
CA HIS A 400 14.08 -10.48 -7.46
C HIS A 400 13.25 -11.45 -8.29
N ALA A 401 12.26 -12.09 -7.66
CA ALA A 401 11.22 -12.88 -8.32
C ALA A 401 10.23 -11.98 -9.11
N PRO A 402 9.24 -12.55 -9.83
CA PRO A 402 8.13 -11.75 -10.34
C PRO A 402 7.34 -11.09 -9.18
N GLY A 403 6.80 -9.89 -9.42
CA GLY A 403 6.04 -9.16 -8.40
C GLY A 403 6.67 -7.84 -8.00
N VAL A 404 6.26 -7.32 -6.84
CA VAL A 404 6.76 -6.07 -6.27
C VAL A 404 7.81 -6.39 -5.20
N HIS A 405 9.01 -5.84 -5.35
CA HIS A 405 10.12 -6.05 -4.42
C HIS A 405 10.83 -4.75 -4.09
N HIS A 406 11.46 -4.71 -2.93
CA HIS A 406 12.18 -3.55 -2.42
C HIS A 406 13.64 -3.90 -2.13
N ALA A 407 14.52 -2.95 -2.39
CA ALA A 407 15.94 -3.01 -2.03
C ALA A 407 16.36 -1.69 -1.40
N ALA A 408 17.27 -1.76 -0.43
CA ALA A 408 17.86 -0.59 0.21
C ALA A 408 19.39 -0.69 0.11
N VAL A 409 20.03 0.40 -0.28
CA VAL A 409 21.48 0.51 -0.41
C VAL A 409 21.93 1.75 0.36
N PRO A 410 22.94 1.65 1.27
CA PRO A 410 23.43 2.82 1.99
C PRO A 410 23.88 3.93 1.04
N MET A 411 23.47 5.16 1.33
CA MET A 411 23.85 6.33 0.55
C MET A 411 25.35 6.57 0.59
N ALA A 412 25.88 7.08 -0.50
CA ALA A 412 27.23 7.60 -0.61
C ALA A 412 27.25 8.81 -1.57
N PRO A 413 28.23 9.70 -1.49
CA PRO A 413 28.34 10.82 -2.42
C PRO A 413 28.46 10.36 -3.89
N GLY A 414 27.78 11.08 -4.77
CA GLY A 414 27.76 10.81 -6.20
C GLY A 414 26.34 10.64 -6.75
N VAL A 415 26.22 10.27 -8.02
CA VAL A 415 24.95 10.02 -8.69
C VAL A 415 24.66 8.53 -8.66
N PRO A 416 23.55 8.06 -8.05
CA PRO A 416 23.18 6.66 -8.08
C PRO A 416 22.98 6.16 -9.51
N HIS A 417 23.43 4.96 -9.80
CA HIS A 417 23.25 4.29 -11.09
C HIS A 417 22.50 2.98 -10.91
N PHE A 418 21.48 2.75 -11.75
CA PHE A 418 20.58 1.61 -11.66
C PHE A 418 20.61 0.80 -12.95
N THR A 419 20.77 -0.52 -12.82
CA THR A 419 20.69 -1.47 -13.94
C THR A 419 19.72 -2.57 -13.58
N LEU A 420 18.77 -2.84 -14.47
CA LEU A 420 17.94 -4.04 -14.42
C LEU A 420 18.38 -5.00 -15.53
N SER A 421 18.63 -6.27 -15.18
CA SER A 421 19.05 -7.28 -16.12
C SER A 421 18.29 -8.60 -15.92
N ARG A 422 18.22 -9.44 -16.98
CA ARG A 422 17.58 -10.75 -16.95
C ARG A 422 18.42 -11.74 -17.72
N LYS A 423 18.84 -12.81 -17.06
CA LYS A 423 19.73 -13.83 -17.66
C LYS A 423 20.99 -13.21 -18.29
N GLY A 424 21.59 -12.24 -17.60
CA GLY A 424 22.79 -11.53 -18.07
C GLY A 424 22.55 -10.48 -19.17
N LYS A 425 21.32 -10.33 -19.69
CA LYS A 425 20.98 -9.29 -20.67
C LYS A 425 20.44 -8.06 -19.95
N LYS A 426 21.06 -6.91 -20.20
CA LYS A 426 20.59 -5.61 -19.72
C LYS A 426 19.22 -5.28 -20.34
N LEU A 427 18.23 -4.98 -19.48
CA LEU A 427 16.89 -4.56 -19.88
C LEU A 427 16.73 -3.03 -19.79
N LEU A 428 17.35 -2.44 -18.76
CA LEU A 428 17.22 -1.03 -18.42
C LEU A 428 18.51 -0.55 -17.74
N GLU A 429 18.89 0.69 -18.00
CA GLU A 429 20.00 1.39 -17.33
C GLU A 429 19.65 2.87 -17.24
N VAL A 430 19.67 3.43 -16.03
CA VAL A 430 19.38 4.84 -15.77
C VAL A 430 20.19 5.36 -14.59
N ASP A 431 20.40 6.68 -14.56
CA ASP A 431 21.07 7.39 -13.48
C ASP A 431 20.05 8.15 -12.63
N GLY A 432 20.40 8.39 -11.38
CA GLY A 432 19.64 9.27 -10.49
C GLY A 432 19.61 10.70 -11.04
N ARG A 433 18.52 11.40 -10.74
CA ARG A 433 18.27 12.76 -11.24
C ARG A 433 19.00 13.85 -10.46
N LYS A 434 19.55 13.51 -9.30
CA LYS A 434 20.22 14.44 -8.38
C LYS A 434 21.45 13.77 -7.78
N GLU A 435 22.52 14.56 -7.63
CA GLU A 435 23.71 14.09 -6.94
C GLU A 435 23.50 14.05 -5.41
N ILE A 436 23.99 13.00 -4.77
CA ILE A 436 24.06 12.90 -3.32
C ILE A 436 25.37 13.60 -2.89
N VAL A 437 25.25 14.58 -2.01
CA VAL A 437 26.38 15.36 -1.52
C VAL A 437 26.68 15.05 -0.04
N ALA A 438 27.96 15.02 0.31
CA ALA A 438 28.40 14.79 1.68
C ALA A 438 28.30 16.04 2.55
N GLU A 439 28.45 17.23 1.93
CA GLU A 439 28.52 18.51 2.60
C GLU A 439 27.63 19.54 1.93
N ALA A 440 27.03 20.44 2.70
CA ALA A 440 26.29 21.56 2.16
C ALA A 440 27.25 22.67 1.69
N THR A 441 27.06 23.12 0.46
CA THR A 441 27.70 24.33 -0.08
C THR A 441 26.65 25.40 -0.34
N GLN A 442 27.06 26.65 -0.56
CA GLN A 442 26.11 27.70 -0.95
C GLN A 442 25.38 27.37 -2.24
N GLU A 443 26.05 26.68 -3.17
CA GLU A 443 25.50 26.31 -4.48
C GLU A 443 24.54 25.16 -4.43
N ASN A 444 24.79 24.14 -3.57
CA ASN A 444 23.91 22.99 -3.41
C ASN A 444 22.89 23.16 -2.27
N SER A 445 23.01 24.20 -1.46
CA SER A 445 22.03 24.61 -0.47
C SER A 445 20.94 25.40 -1.19
N MET A 446 19.84 24.76 -1.47
CA MET A 446 18.72 25.44 -2.09
C MET A 446 17.98 26.27 -1.07
N ASN A 447 17.42 27.35 -1.55
CA ASN A 447 16.71 28.28 -0.73
C ASN A 447 15.30 27.78 -0.43
N GLY A 448 14.99 27.74 0.82
CA GLY A 448 13.76 27.18 1.33
C GLY A 448 14.10 26.03 2.26
N LEU A 449 13.77 26.22 3.50
CA LEU A 449 14.13 25.40 4.66
C LEU A 449 13.78 23.93 4.53
N HIS A 450 12.79 23.62 3.69
CA HIS A 450 12.32 22.26 3.44
C HIS A 450 13.09 21.52 2.34
N LEU A 451 13.83 22.21 1.49
CA LEU A 451 14.47 21.61 0.30
C LEU A 451 15.78 20.89 0.60
N SER A 452 16.42 21.23 1.71
CA SER A 452 17.73 20.66 2.04
C SER A 452 17.70 19.17 2.33
N ASN A 453 16.51 18.60 2.69
CA ASN A 453 16.32 17.19 3.01
C ASN A 453 15.25 16.48 2.17
N ARG A 454 14.87 17.02 1.03
CA ARG A 454 13.85 16.39 0.19
C ARG A 454 14.28 15.05 -0.36
N THR A 455 13.30 14.19 -0.42
CA THR A 455 13.42 12.87 -1.02
C THR A 455 13.21 12.97 -2.53
N TRP A 456 14.22 12.62 -3.31
CA TRP A 456 14.17 12.57 -4.76
C TRP A 456 13.64 11.23 -5.21
N THR A 457 12.59 11.26 -6.05
CA THR A 457 11.95 10.06 -6.58
C THR A 457 11.91 10.12 -8.09
N GLY A 458 12.24 9.00 -8.72
CA GLY A 458 12.14 8.85 -10.16
C GLY A 458 11.80 7.41 -10.54
N GLY A 459 11.34 7.23 -11.76
CA GLY A 459 10.96 5.93 -12.28
C GLY A 459 11.47 5.69 -13.70
N ALA A 460 11.61 4.43 -14.04
CA ALA A 460 11.93 3.99 -15.38
C ALA A 460 11.23 2.66 -15.70
N VAL A 461 10.83 2.49 -16.97
CA VAL A 461 10.13 1.30 -17.44
C VAL A 461 10.90 0.58 -18.53
N VAL A 462 10.78 -0.74 -18.61
CA VAL A 462 11.32 -1.54 -19.72
C VAL A 462 10.30 -1.55 -20.86
N GLY A 463 10.72 -1.19 -22.06
CA GLY A 463 9.82 -1.17 -23.20
C GLY A 463 10.52 -0.69 -24.47
N LYS A 464 9.83 -0.81 -25.61
CA LYS A 464 10.27 -0.19 -26.86
C LYS A 464 9.78 1.25 -26.88
N GLY A 465 10.75 2.18 -26.93
CA GLY A 465 10.49 3.59 -27.05
C GLY A 465 10.47 4.07 -28.50
N ARG A 466 9.89 5.24 -28.69
CA ARG A 466 10.06 6.08 -29.88
C ARG A 466 11.18 7.05 -29.59
N SER A 467 12.26 6.99 -30.36
CA SER A 467 13.29 8.03 -30.32
C SER A 467 12.76 9.29 -30.98
N LEU A 468 12.84 10.42 -30.29
CA LEU A 468 12.58 11.74 -30.87
C LEU A 468 13.80 12.16 -31.65
N SER A 469 13.59 12.51 -32.93
CA SER A 469 14.68 12.94 -33.83
C SER A 469 15.17 14.34 -33.42
N LEU A 470 16.35 14.41 -32.83
CA LEU A 470 16.97 15.70 -32.53
C LEU A 470 17.26 16.51 -33.84
N ALA A 471 17.31 15.85 -35.01
CA ALA A 471 17.43 16.52 -36.31
C ALA A 471 16.18 17.36 -36.61
N ASP A 472 15.02 16.98 -36.12
CA ASP A 472 13.74 17.67 -36.31
C ASP A 472 13.51 18.73 -35.22
N ALA A 473 14.42 18.86 -34.25
CA ALA A 473 14.30 19.87 -33.22
C ALA A 473 14.44 21.29 -33.78
N GLN A 474 13.50 22.15 -33.43
CA GLN A 474 13.70 23.59 -33.54
C GLN A 474 14.70 23.99 -32.42
N LEU A 475 15.80 24.64 -32.82
CA LEU A 475 16.75 25.23 -31.88
C LEU A 475 16.20 26.57 -31.38
N LEU A 476 16.36 26.81 -30.08
CA LEU A 476 15.91 28.01 -29.39
C LEU A 476 17.13 28.80 -28.89
N GLY A 477 17.04 30.11 -28.94
CA GLY A 477 18.14 31.01 -28.51
C GLY A 477 19.43 30.71 -29.27
N ASP A 478 20.50 30.55 -28.52
CA ASP A 478 21.85 30.28 -29.06
C ASP A 478 22.27 28.80 -28.96
N ALA A 479 21.30 27.87 -28.77
CA ALA A 479 21.54 26.45 -28.83
C ALA A 479 22.15 26.03 -30.18
N LYS A 480 23.05 25.03 -30.17
CA LYS A 480 23.82 24.63 -31.37
C LYS A 480 23.72 23.11 -31.62
N ARG A 481 23.73 22.76 -32.92
CA ARG A 481 23.87 21.36 -33.31
C ARG A 481 25.36 20.95 -33.26
N GLU A 482 25.60 19.81 -32.61
CA GLU A 482 26.91 19.15 -32.59
C GLU A 482 26.74 17.72 -33.19
N GLY A 483 26.83 17.64 -34.50
CA GLY A 483 26.54 16.39 -35.20
C GLY A 483 25.07 15.97 -35.06
N LYS A 484 24.83 14.87 -34.31
CA LYS A 484 23.47 14.37 -34.02
C LYS A 484 22.91 14.90 -32.68
N SER A 485 23.71 15.61 -31.91
CA SER A 485 23.39 16.12 -30.58
C SER A 485 23.02 17.60 -30.63
N VAL A 486 22.47 18.14 -29.52
CA VAL A 486 22.16 19.57 -29.37
C VAL A 486 22.84 20.07 -28.09
N ALA A 487 23.74 21.02 -28.22
CA ALA A 487 24.33 21.71 -27.10
C ALA A 487 23.44 22.90 -26.69
N ILE A 488 23.06 22.93 -25.41
CA ILE A 488 22.26 23.98 -24.79
C ILE A 488 23.21 24.82 -23.93
N THR A 489 23.35 26.10 -24.26
CA THR A 489 24.25 27.02 -23.57
C THR A 489 23.62 27.58 -22.29
N HIS A 490 24.35 28.44 -21.57
CA HIS A 490 23.82 29.11 -20.38
C HIS A 490 22.91 30.31 -20.70
N ALA A 491 22.78 30.68 -21.99
CA ALA A 491 21.98 31.82 -22.35
C ALA A 491 20.48 31.58 -22.14
N HIS A 492 19.78 32.64 -21.81
CA HIS A 492 18.32 32.62 -21.67
C HIS A 492 17.66 32.11 -22.96
N GLU A 493 16.65 31.27 -22.80
CA GLU A 493 15.93 30.62 -23.90
C GLU A 493 16.77 29.64 -24.72
N SER A 494 18.07 29.44 -24.43
CA SER A 494 18.83 28.40 -25.11
C SER A 494 18.18 27.04 -24.88
N GLY A 495 17.89 26.31 -25.96
CA GLY A 495 17.17 25.06 -25.83
C GLY A 495 16.79 24.38 -27.13
N LEU A 496 15.95 23.39 -27.02
CA LEU A 496 15.37 22.65 -28.13
C LEU A 496 13.87 22.46 -27.95
N LYS A 497 13.14 22.43 -29.05
CA LYS A 497 11.71 22.15 -29.12
C LYS A 497 11.44 21.06 -30.14
N LEU A 498 10.82 19.96 -29.68
CA LEU A 498 10.55 18.77 -30.48
C LEU A 498 9.04 18.58 -30.69
N PRO A 499 8.60 18.29 -31.91
CA PRO A 499 7.20 18.00 -32.18
C PRO A 499 6.79 16.63 -31.55
N LEU A 500 5.63 16.61 -30.93
CA LEU A 500 5.02 15.40 -30.36
C LEU A 500 3.83 14.89 -31.16
N GLN A 501 3.75 15.25 -32.44
CA GLN A 501 2.71 14.80 -33.35
C GLN A 501 2.65 13.27 -33.36
N ASP A 502 1.43 12.72 -33.41
CA ASP A 502 1.14 11.29 -33.39
C ASP A 502 1.36 10.53 -32.07
N LEU A 503 1.66 11.19 -30.96
CA LEU A 503 1.63 10.56 -29.65
C LEU A 503 0.20 10.62 -29.08
N LYS A 504 -0.26 9.49 -28.58
CA LYS A 504 -1.56 9.40 -27.90
C LYS A 504 -1.48 9.99 -26.48
N THR A 505 -2.63 10.35 -25.92
CA THR A 505 -2.71 10.68 -24.49
C THR A 505 -2.31 9.47 -23.63
N GLY A 506 -1.63 9.71 -22.53
CA GLY A 506 -1.19 8.64 -21.63
C GLY A 506 0.06 9.02 -20.84
N THR A 507 0.48 8.13 -19.96
CA THR A 507 1.73 8.26 -19.21
C THR A 507 2.87 7.64 -20.00
N TYR A 508 4.00 8.32 -19.98
CA TYR A 508 5.21 7.93 -20.69
C TYR A 508 6.43 8.00 -19.78
N ASN A 509 7.40 7.16 -20.06
CA ASN A 509 8.73 7.27 -19.54
C ASN A 509 9.60 8.06 -20.54
N LEU A 510 10.02 9.24 -20.15
CA LEU A 510 10.94 10.08 -20.90
C LEU A 510 12.36 9.77 -20.46
N ARG A 511 13.21 9.28 -21.37
CA ARG A 511 14.63 9.06 -21.15
C ARG A 511 15.45 10.06 -21.94
N ILE A 512 16.37 10.73 -21.25
CA ILE A 512 17.25 11.72 -21.85
C ILE A 512 18.69 11.28 -21.64
N THR A 513 19.39 10.97 -22.72
CA THR A 513 20.83 10.74 -22.68
C THR A 513 21.56 12.05 -22.96
N TYR A 514 22.53 12.39 -22.10
CA TYR A 514 23.18 13.69 -22.10
C TYR A 514 24.67 13.61 -21.71
N ARG A 515 25.37 14.69 -21.92
CA ARG A 515 26.68 14.98 -21.34
C ARG A 515 26.62 16.36 -20.66
N ASN A 516 27.12 16.42 -19.44
CA ASN A 516 27.37 17.66 -18.72
C ASN A 516 28.85 17.75 -18.33
N PRO A 517 29.66 18.48 -19.12
CA PRO A 517 31.08 18.64 -18.85
C PRO A 517 31.38 19.62 -17.71
N GLU A 518 30.37 20.36 -17.25
CA GLU A 518 30.50 21.33 -16.17
C GLU A 518 30.83 20.63 -14.83
N ALA A 519 31.47 21.38 -13.93
CA ALA A 519 31.75 20.90 -12.57
C ALA A 519 30.50 20.89 -11.68
N THR A 520 29.44 21.53 -12.12
CA THR A 520 28.17 21.66 -11.38
C THR A 520 27.00 21.09 -12.18
N GLU A 521 25.93 20.81 -11.51
CA GLU A 521 24.67 20.34 -12.09
C GLU A 521 24.05 21.41 -13.01
N SER A 522 23.68 21.02 -14.22
CA SER A 522 22.85 21.81 -15.12
C SER A 522 21.38 21.59 -14.82
N ARG A 523 20.59 22.61 -15.01
CA ARG A 523 19.13 22.58 -14.84
C ARG A 523 18.46 23.18 -16.05
N LEU A 524 17.56 22.46 -16.66
CA LEU A 524 16.71 22.96 -17.74
C LEU A 524 15.25 22.88 -17.30
N THR A 525 14.44 23.69 -17.92
CA THR A 525 12.98 23.56 -17.81
C THR A 525 12.46 22.68 -18.93
N LEU A 526 11.79 21.59 -18.55
CA LEU A 526 10.98 20.76 -19.44
C LEU A 526 9.59 21.38 -19.54
N GLN A 527 9.19 21.73 -20.74
CA GLN A 527 7.83 22.15 -21.07
C GLN A 527 7.21 21.15 -22.01
N ALA A 528 5.98 20.77 -21.75
CA ALA A 528 5.12 20.24 -22.77
C ALA A 528 4.04 21.27 -23.07
N ASP A 529 3.70 21.35 -24.31
CA ASP A 529 2.54 22.13 -24.71
C ASP A 529 1.29 21.47 -24.14
N GLY A 530 0.74 22.13 -23.18
CA GLY A 530 -0.66 22.08 -23.06
C GLY A 530 -1.08 23.45 -23.54
N ALA A 531 -1.74 23.59 -24.63
CA ALA A 531 -2.14 24.86 -25.16
C ALA A 531 -2.70 25.76 -24.05
N HIS A 532 -1.83 26.47 -23.38
CA HIS A 532 -2.21 27.63 -22.61
C HIS A 532 -2.35 28.76 -23.61
N THR A 533 -3.54 28.86 -24.14
CA THR A 533 -4.08 30.17 -24.34
C THR A 533 -4.35 30.69 -22.94
N ALA A 534 -3.29 31.11 -22.27
CA ALA A 534 -3.42 31.70 -20.97
C ALA A 534 -4.41 32.85 -21.06
N GLU A 535 -5.54 32.74 -20.34
CA GLU A 535 -6.03 33.94 -19.70
C GLU A 535 -4.84 34.50 -18.94
N LYS A 536 -4.51 35.77 -19.20
CA LYS A 536 -3.28 36.41 -18.72
C LYS A 536 -2.95 36.00 -17.31
N GLY A 537 -1.93 35.20 -17.11
CA GLY A 537 -1.32 34.91 -15.82
C GLY A 537 -1.06 33.47 -15.44
N THR A 538 -1.48 32.45 -16.21
CA THR A 538 -1.17 31.06 -15.87
C THR A 538 0.00 30.55 -16.69
N PRO A 539 1.19 30.30 -16.08
CA PRO A 539 2.35 29.82 -16.82
C PRO A 539 2.15 28.38 -17.31
N PRO A 540 2.80 28.00 -18.41
CA PRO A 540 2.80 26.62 -18.88
C PRO A 540 3.40 25.66 -17.81
N HIS A 541 3.04 24.37 -17.88
CA HIS A 541 3.61 23.34 -17.02
C HIS A 541 5.12 23.24 -17.22
N HIS A 542 5.87 23.68 -16.23
CA HIS A 542 7.31 23.62 -16.21
C HIS A 542 7.79 22.55 -15.24
N ILE A 543 8.56 21.59 -15.73
CA ILE A 543 9.20 20.57 -14.91
C ILE A 543 10.70 20.83 -14.94
N PRO A 544 11.36 21.08 -13.79
CA PRO A 544 12.81 21.18 -13.78
C PRO A 544 13.45 19.81 -14.05
N ALA A 545 14.26 19.75 -15.07
CA ALA A 545 15.08 18.61 -15.40
C ALA A 545 16.51 18.88 -14.93
N PHE A 546 17.03 18.02 -14.06
CA PHE A 546 18.36 18.13 -13.49
C PHE A 546 19.32 17.20 -14.22
N PHE A 547 20.49 17.72 -14.56
CA PHE A 547 21.55 17.04 -15.31
C PHE A 547 22.84 17.07 -14.49
N PRO A 548 23.06 16.12 -13.60
CA PRO A 548 24.30 16.02 -12.83
C PRO A 548 25.56 16.04 -13.71
N PRO A 549 26.72 16.47 -13.16
CA PRO A 549 27.98 16.42 -13.89
C PRO A 549 28.29 15.01 -14.42
N THR A 550 28.77 14.92 -15.64
CA THR A 550 29.18 13.64 -16.27
C THR A 550 30.64 13.66 -16.73
N GLY A 551 31.29 14.84 -16.76
CA GLY A 551 32.55 15.02 -17.43
C GLY A 551 32.41 14.70 -18.94
N LYS A 552 33.18 13.72 -19.40
CA LYS A 552 33.13 13.27 -20.82
C LYS A 552 32.19 12.10 -21.06
N GLU A 553 31.62 11.50 -20.03
CA GLU A 553 30.76 10.34 -20.13
C GLU A 553 29.33 10.71 -20.53
N LYS A 554 28.61 9.76 -21.11
CA LYS A 554 27.18 9.88 -21.36
C LYS A 554 26.43 9.21 -20.23
N LYS A 555 25.42 9.91 -19.71
CA LYS A 555 24.49 9.40 -18.71
C LYS A 555 23.05 9.50 -19.18
N THR A 556 22.17 8.72 -18.58
CA THR A 556 20.76 8.70 -18.96
C THR A 556 19.91 8.91 -17.73
N ILE A 557 19.19 10.03 -17.71
CA ILE A 557 18.14 10.28 -16.71
C ILE A 557 16.76 9.90 -17.24
N SER A 558 15.83 9.66 -16.34
CA SER A 558 14.50 9.17 -16.62
C SER A 558 13.45 9.90 -15.80
N PHE A 559 12.27 10.12 -16.43
CA PHE A 559 11.08 10.72 -15.80
C PHE A 559 9.84 9.95 -16.22
N LEU A 560 8.89 9.75 -15.30
CA LEU A 560 7.52 9.43 -15.66
C LEU A 560 6.72 10.73 -15.86
N TRP A 561 6.01 10.82 -16.97
CA TRP A 561 5.35 12.04 -17.38
C TRP A 561 4.12 11.76 -18.25
N SER A 562 3.03 12.49 -18.03
CA SER A 562 1.78 12.34 -18.78
C SER A 562 1.63 13.35 -19.90
N LEU A 563 1.15 12.85 -21.05
CA LEU A 563 0.67 13.65 -22.17
C LEU A 563 -0.85 13.77 -22.15
N PHE A 564 -1.35 14.95 -22.44
CA PHE A 564 -2.75 15.30 -22.61
C PHE A 564 -3.05 15.61 -24.08
N GLU A 565 -4.31 15.52 -24.49
CA GLU A 565 -4.73 15.65 -25.90
C GLU A 565 -4.19 16.87 -26.67
N LYS A 566 -3.89 17.94 -25.95
CA LYS A 566 -3.41 19.18 -26.54
C LYS A 566 -1.88 19.34 -26.61
N SER A 567 -1.13 18.31 -26.23
CA SER A 567 0.33 18.39 -26.24
C SER A 567 0.86 18.24 -27.67
N SER A 568 1.43 19.30 -28.24
CA SER A 568 1.97 19.30 -29.59
C SER A 568 3.49 19.28 -29.63
N TYR A 569 4.18 19.60 -28.52
CA TYR A 569 5.65 19.62 -28.48
C TYR A 569 6.20 19.30 -27.09
N LEU A 570 7.47 18.91 -27.08
CA LEU A 570 8.34 18.85 -25.91
C LEU A 570 9.44 19.90 -26.07
N GLN A 571 9.65 20.73 -25.08
CA GLN A 571 10.70 21.73 -25.06
C GLN A 571 11.61 21.53 -23.85
N LEU A 572 12.91 21.59 -24.08
CA LEU A 572 13.94 21.68 -23.05
C LEU A 572 14.71 22.97 -23.24
N SER A 573 14.69 23.88 -22.29
CA SER A 573 15.35 25.19 -22.43
C SER A 573 15.80 25.76 -21.11
N VAL A 574 16.73 26.69 -21.19
CA VAL A 574 17.14 27.55 -20.08
C VAL A 574 16.07 28.61 -19.92
N HIS A 575 15.27 28.48 -18.88
CA HIS A 575 14.28 29.47 -18.51
C HIS A 575 14.90 30.45 -17.51
N ALA A 576 15.01 31.74 -17.89
CA ALA A 576 15.37 32.78 -16.96
C ALA A 576 14.10 33.41 -16.41
N PRO A 577 13.95 33.55 -15.10
CA PRO A 577 12.79 34.22 -14.52
C PRO A 577 12.71 35.67 -14.98
N GLU A 578 11.50 36.20 -15.04
CA GLU A 578 11.29 37.64 -15.32
C GLU A 578 12.05 38.54 -14.32
N THR A 579 12.32 39.76 -14.70
CA THR A 579 13.21 40.70 -13.94
C THR A 579 12.79 40.88 -12.48
N ARG A 580 11.49 40.76 -12.18
CA ARG A 580 10.95 40.88 -10.83
C ARG A 580 11.25 39.61 -9.97
N GLU A 581 11.29 38.46 -10.59
CA GLU A 581 11.65 37.20 -9.97
C GLU A 581 13.15 37.09 -9.73
N LYS A 582 13.97 37.63 -10.63
CA LYS A 582 15.44 37.70 -10.42
C LYS A 582 15.84 38.50 -9.19
N GLN A 583 15.10 39.55 -8.84
CA GLN A 583 15.39 40.36 -7.65
C GLN A 583 14.99 39.66 -6.35
N SER A 584 13.92 38.85 -6.39
CA SER A 584 13.42 38.16 -5.18
C SER A 584 14.03 36.77 -4.98
N HIS A 585 14.54 36.15 -6.05
CA HIS A 585 14.98 34.75 -6.04
C HIS A 585 16.18 34.53 -7.00
N PRO A 586 17.38 35.02 -6.67
CA PRO A 586 18.57 34.95 -7.56
C PRO A 586 19.06 33.52 -7.82
N TRP A 587 18.64 32.52 -7.04
CA TRP A 587 18.99 31.11 -7.22
C TRP A 587 18.13 30.36 -8.25
N ARG A 588 17.15 31.00 -8.82
CA ARG A 588 16.20 30.43 -9.80
C ARG A 588 16.75 30.30 -11.22
N VAL A 589 17.97 30.56 -11.43
CA VAL A 589 18.51 30.58 -12.79
C VAL A 589 18.72 29.14 -13.24
N ASP A 590 17.95 28.70 -14.26
CA ASP A 590 18.33 27.53 -15.03
C ASP A 590 19.76 27.71 -15.55
N ARG A 591 20.54 26.64 -15.51
CA ARG A 591 21.91 26.61 -16.00
C ARG A 591 21.99 25.66 -17.18
N GLY A 592 22.35 26.08 -18.33
CA GLY A 592 22.67 25.24 -19.48
C GLY A 592 24.04 24.58 -19.34
N GLY A 593 24.81 24.55 -20.42
CA GLY A 593 26.12 23.88 -20.46
C GLY A 593 26.00 22.37 -20.67
N VAL A 594 24.84 21.87 -21.09
CA VAL A 594 24.55 20.45 -21.30
C VAL A 594 24.36 20.13 -22.77
N THR A 595 24.89 19.00 -23.21
CA THR A 595 24.66 18.47 -24.57
C THR A 595 23.67 17.29 -24.50
N ILE A 596 22.52 17.45 -25.18
CA ILE A 596 21.50 16.40 -25.29
C ILE A 596 21.89 15.48 -26.46
N GLU A 597 22.06 14.20 -26.16
CA GLU A 597 22.50 13.17 -27.10
C GLU A 597 21.34 12.41 -27.73
N SER A 598 20.31 12.10 -26.95
CA SER A 598 19.08 11.46 -27.43
C SER A 598 17.93 11.67 -26.44
N ILE A 599 16.73 11.64 -26.96
CA ILE A 599 15.48 11.63 -26.19
C ILE A 599 14.63 10.46 -26.67
N GLU A 600 14.21 9.61 -25.76
CA GLU A 600 13.36 8.46 -26.03
C GLU A 600 12.08 8.55 -25.19
N ILE A 601 10.92 8.26 -25.80
CA ILE A 601 9.62 8.20 -25.13
C ILE A 601 9.12 6.77 -25.17
N ILE A 602 8.86 6.19 -23.99
CA ILE A 602 8.37 4.82 -23.83
C ILE A 602 7.00 4.85 -23.16
N PRO A 603 5.97 4.24 -23.75
CA PRO A 603 4.66 4.16 -23.10
C PRO A 603 4.75 3.43 -21.76
N VAL A 604 4.03 3.91 -20.77
CA VAL A 604 3.80 3.22 -19.49
C VAL A 604 2.49 2.47 -19.63
N ASP A 605 2.54 1.15 -19.42
CA ASP A 605 1.34 0.33 -19.48
C ASP A 605 0.35 0.77 -18.39
N PRO A 606 -0.93 1.01 -18.73
CA PRO A 606 -1.95 1.31 -17.74
C PRO A 606 -2.16 0.10 -16.83
N VAL A 607 -2.46 0.38 -15.57
CA VAL A 607 -2.83 -0.67 -14.61
C VAL A 607 -4.17 -1.27 -15.04
N LYS A 608 -4.19 -2.58 -15.28
CA LYS A 608 -5.43 -3.30 -15.54
C LYS A 608 -6.03 -3.70 -14.19
N SER A 609 -7.22 -3.17 -13.87
CA SER A 609 -7.96 -3.65 -12.72
C SER A 609 -8.23 -5.15 -12.86
N PRO A 610 -7.96 -5.95 -11.82
CA PRO A 610 -8.32 -7.35 -11.85
C PRO A 610 -9.84 -7.49 -11.95
N GLU A 611 -10.32 -8.54 -12.61
CA GLU A 611 -11.73 -8.87 -12.58
C GLU A 611 -12.14 -9.13 -11.13
N ALA A 612 -13.27 -8.58 -10.70
CA ALA A 612 -13.78 -8.80 -9.35
C ALA A 612 -14.04 -10.30 -9.16
N THR A 613 -13.22 -10.96 -8.36
CA THR A 613 -13.48 -12.33 -7.95
C THR A 613 -14.60 -12.32 -6.90
N PRO A 614 -15.58 -13.22 -6.96
CA PRO A 614 -16.57 -13.37 -5.89
C PRO A 614 -15.84 -13.53 -4.54
N GLU A 615 -16.21 -12.77 -3.51
CA GLU A 615 -15.59 -12.73 -2.19
C GLU A 615 -15.36 -14.12 -1.53
N ASN A 616 -16.03 -15.15 -2.04
CA ASN A 616 -16.04 -16.51 -1.48
C ASN A 616 -15.33 -17.56 -2.36
N ARG A 617 -14.60 -17.16 -3.41
CA ARG A 617 -13.89 -18.12 -4.25
C ARG A 617 -12.57 -18.53 -3.56
N VAL A 618 -12.37 -19.85 -3.39
CA VAL A 618 -11.10 -20.41 -2.94
C VAL A 618 -10.13 -20.47 -4.13
N GLU A 619 -9.05 -19.70 -4.07
CA GLU A 619 -7.99 -19.72 -5.09
C GLU A 619 -7.14 -20.97 -4.92
N MET A 620 -7.04 -21.79 -5.96
CA MET A 620 -6.32 -23.06 -5.93
C MET A 620 -5.05 -22.99 -6.78
N VAL A 621 -3.96 -23.59 -6.29
CA VAL A 621 -2.68 -23.73 -7.00
C VAL A 621 -2.47 -25.18 -7.38
N ALA A 622 -2.29 -25.46 -8.67
CA ALA A 622 -1.99 -26.81 -9.17
C ALA A 622 -0.53 -27.17 -8.89
N ILE A 623 -0.30 -28.30 -8.23
CA ILE A 623 1.01 -28.82 -7.90
C ILE A 623 1.25 -30.12 -8.70
N PRO A 624 2.19 -30.13 -9.65
CA PRO A 624 2.59 -31.36 -10.34
C PRO A 624 3.11 -32.40 -9.35
N GLY A 625 2.68 -33.64 -9.49
CA GLY A 625 3.14 -34.76 -8.65
C GLY A 625 4.63 -35.04 -8.80
N GLY A 626 5.20 -35.71 -7.81
CA GLY A 626 6.61 -36.11 -7.78
C GLY A 626 7.00 -36.87 -6.53
N SER A 627 8.25 -37.35 -6.48
CA SER A 627 8.81 -38.03 -5.31
C SER A 627 9.75 -37.07 -4.55
N PHE A 628 9.75 -37.16 -3.22
CA PHE A 628 10.61 -36.37 -2.36
C PHE A 628 10.98 -37.09 -1.06
N LYS A 629 11.98 -36.56 -0.38
CA LYS A 629 12.36 -36.99 0.96
C LYS A 629 11.60 -36.18 1.98
N MET A 630 10.61 -36.82 2.63
CA MET A 630 9.76 -36.21 3.65
C MET A 630 10.38 -36.36 5.03
N GLY A 631 10.33 -35.33 5.86
CA GLY A 631 10.82 -35.29 7.23
C GLY A 631 12.28 -34.81 7.35
N SER A 632 12.78 -34.78 8.58
CA SER A 632 14.11 -34.33 8.94
C SER A 632 14.77 -35.27 9.94
N ALA A 633 16.09 -35.49 9.82
CA ALA A 633 16.87 -36.23 10.81
C ALA A 633 17.48 -35.33 11.90
N ASP A 634 17.54 -34.02 11.63
CA ASP A 634 18.32 -33.05 12.43
C ASP A 634 17.41 -32.04 13.16
N ALA A 635 16.09 -32.32 13.25
CA ALA A 635 15.12 -31.44 13.88
C ALA A 635 14.41 -32.18 15.07
N HIS A 636 13.10 -32.03 15.24
CA HIS A 636 12.39 -32.74 16.31
C HIS A 636 12.33 -34.24 16.04
N PRO A 637 12.35 -35.08 17.10
CA PRO A 637 12.35 -36.54 16.94
C PRO A 637 11.18 -37.10 16.14
N ASP A 638 10.03 -36.44 16.14
CA ASP A 638 8.81 -36.88 15.44
C ASP A 638 8.81 -36.47 13.93
N GLU A 639 9.78 -35.65 13.51
CA GLU A 639 10.05 -35.40 12.08
C GLU A 639 10.84 -36.52 11.42
N ALA A 640 11.49 -37.41 12.23
CA ALA A 640 12.21 -38.58 11.78
C ALA A 640 11.29 -39.82 11.69
N PRO A 641 11.64 -40.86 10.92
CA PRO A 641 12.77 -40.92 9.99
C PRO A 641 12.50 -40.18 8.67
N VAL A 642 13.57 -39.72 8.01
CA VAL A 642 13.46 -39.25 6.63
C VAL A 642 13.05 -40.39 5.73
N ARG A 643 12.00 -40.21 4.93
CA ARG A 643 11.42 -41.30 4.11
C ARG A 643 11.11 -40.81 2.70
N GLU A 644 11.25 -41.69 1.73
CA GLU A 644 10.88 -41.40 0.35
C GLU A 644 9.36 -41.53 0.14
N VAL A 645 8.74 -40.47 -0.36
CA VAL A 645 7.29 -40.36 -0.57
C VAL A 645 7.04 -39.87 -1.99
N THR A 646 6.03 -40.41 -2.66
CA THR A 646 5.54 -39.94 -3.94
C THR A 646 4.14 -39.35 -3.78
N VAL A 647 3.92 -38.11 -4.22
CA VAL A 647 2.57 -37.51 -4.29
C VAL A 647 2.12 -37.41 -5.73
N GLY A 648 0.85 -37.73 -5.98
CA GLY A 648 0.20 -37.49 -7.27
C GLY A 648 0.03 -35.99 -7.54
N THR A 649 -0.35 -35.63 -8.76
CA THR A 649 -0.76 -34.25 -9.07
C THR A 649 -2.01 -33.89 -8.24
N PHE A 650 -2.01 -32.71 -7.64
CA PHE A 650 -3.13 -32.19 -6.82
C PHE A 650 -3.19 -30.67 -6.96
N ALA A 651 -4.26 -30.06 -6.46
CA ALA A 651 -4.30 -28.62 -6.21
C ALA A 651 -4.46 -28.36 -4.73
N ILE A 652 -3.91 -27.25 -4.25
CA ILE A 652 -3.97 -26.81 -2.86
C ILE A 652 -4.42 -25.35 -2.80
N GLY A 653 -5.16 -24.97 -1.77
CA GLY A 653 -5.54 -23.58 -1.54
C GLY A 653 -4.32 -22.69 -1.48
N LYS A 654 -4.32 -21.60 -2.25
CA LYS A 654 -3.25 -20.61 -2.23
C LYS A 654 -3.10 -19.98 -0.85
N PHE A 655 -4.21 -19.83 -0.15
CA PHE A 655 -4.33 -19.26 1.18
C PHE A 655 -5.02 -20.24 2.13
N GLU A 656 -4.93 -19.96 3.42
CA GLU A 656 -5.81 -20.50 4.44
C GLU A 656 -7.26 -20.11 4.16
N ILE A 657 -8.24 -20.87 4.65
CA ILE A 657 -9.66 -20.50 4.57
C ILE A 657 -9.93 -19.31 5.49
N THR A 658 -10.53 -18.25 4.91
CA THR A 658 -10.81 -17.02 5.64
C THR A 658 -12.13 -17.10 6.44
N ASN A 659 -12.29 -16.18 7.40
CA ASN A 659 -13.54 -16.00 8.13
C ASN A 659 -14.74 -15.84 7.18
N ALA A 660 -14.64 -14.96 6.16
CA ALA A 660 -15.73 -14.76 5.19
C ALA A 660 -16.06 -16.04 4.40
N GLN A 661 -15.07 -16.82 4.00
CA GLN A 661 -15.26 -18.08 3.30
C GLN A 661 -15.93 -19.14 4.20
N TYR A 662 -15.49 -19.23 5.45
CA TYR A 662 -16.05 -20.19 6.39
C TYR A 662 -17.48 -19.81 6.83
N GLU A 663 -17.73 -18.55 7.07
CA GLU A 663 -19.04 -18.02 7.46
C GLU A 663 -20.10 -18.13 6.33
N ALA A 664 -19.70 -18.27 5.09
CA ALA A 664 -20.58 -18.64 3.99
C ALA A 664 -21.13 -20.08 4.14
N PHE A 665 -20.40 -20.94 4.87
CA PHE A 665 -20.83 -22.28 5.26
C PHE A 665 -21.57 -22.26 6.61
N ASP A 666 -20.99 -21.64 7.61
CA ASP A 666 -21.55 -21.54 8.97
C ASP A 666 -21.66 -20.06 9.40
N PRO A 667 -22.76 -19.37 9.10
CA PRO A 667 -22.93 -17.96 9.48
C PRO A 667 -22.89 -17.71 10.99
N ALA A 668 -23.18 -18.73 11.83
CA ALA A 668 -23.14 -18.59 13.27
C ALA A 668 -21.69 -18.44 13.81
N HIS A 669 -20.71 -18.91 13.06
CA HIS A 669 -19.28 -18.79 13.40
C HIS A 669 -18.81 -17.33 13.54
N ARG A 670 -19.51 -16.38 12.91
CA ARG A 670 -19.22 -14.94 13.07
C ARG A 670 -19.20 -14.47 14.53
N SER A 671 -19.97 -15.10 15.39
CA SER A 671 -19.98 -14.82 16.83
C SER A 671 -18.73 -15.29 17.58
N MET A 672 -17.90 -16.12 16.96
CA MET A 672 -16.63 -16.61 17.50
C MET A 672 -15.44 -15.68 17.21
N ARG A 673 -15.62 -14.67 16.36
CA ARG A 673 -14.56 -13.70 16.07
C ARG A 673 -14.17 -12.92 17.31
N ASP A 674 -12.89 -12.75 17.53
CA ASP A 674 -12.30 -12.03 18.66
C ASP A 674 -11.09 -11.18 18.25
N ASP A 675 -10.27 -10.77 19.20
CA ASP A 675 -9.08 -9.97 18.93
C ASP A 675 -7.97 -10.73 18.18
N PHE A 676 -8.04 -12.05 18.10
CA PHE A 676 -7.04 -12.87 17.41
C PHE A 676 -7.35 -13.08 15.92
N SER A 677 -8.64 -13.13 15.52
CA SER A 677 -9.07 -13.24 14.12
C SER A 677 -10.43 -12.57 13.93
N TRP A 678 -10.44 -11.35 13.45
CA TRP A 678 -11.65 -10.53 13.43
C TRP A 678 -12.07 -10.03 12.05
N ARG A 679 -11.13 -10.00 11.06
CA ARG A 679 -11.41 -9.50 9.71
C ARG A 679 -12.04 -10.58 8.85
N ASP A 680 -12.80 -10.18 7.84
CA ASP A 680 -13.32 -11.10 6.82
C ASP A 680 -12.21 -11.88 6.11
N SER A 681 -11.05 -11.25 5.93
CA SER A 681 -9.86 -11.79 5.27
C SER A 681 -8.85 -12.48 6.19
N ASP A 682 -9.07 -12.48 7.50
CA ASP A 682 -8.21 -13.27 8.42
C ASP A 682 -8.52 -14.76 8.27
N PRO A 683 -7.55 -15.66 8.50
CA PRO A 683 -7.83 -17.08 8.52
C PRO A 683 -8.84 -17.41 9.61
N VAL A 684 -9.75 -18.31 9.34
CA VAL A 684 -10.70 -18.80 10.34
C VAL A 684 -9.96 -19.57 11.43
N ILE A 685 -10.28 -19.28 12.69
CA ILE A 685 -9.84 -20.00 13.89
C ILE A 685 -11.06 -20.55 14.64
N TYR A 686 -10.86 -21.24 15.74
CA TYR A 686 -11.94 -21.89 16.50
C TYR A 686 -12.69 -22.97 15.69
N VAL A 687 -12.00 -23.64 14.79
CA VAL A 687 -12.55 -24.69 13.93
C VAL A 687 -11.98 -26.04 14.34
N ALA A 688 -12.85 -26.96 14.74
CA ALA A 688 -12.47 -28.35 14.94
C ALA A 688 -12.13 -29.04 13.61
N TRP A 689 -11.32 -30.07 13.63
CA TRP A 689 -10.98 -30.84 12.43
C TRP A 689 -12.23 -31.37 11.70
N THR A 690 -13.25 -31.83 12.46
CA THR A 690 -14.52 -32.32 11.93
C THR A 690 -15.30 -31.18 11.23
N ASP A 691 -15.18 -29.95 11.71
CA ASP A 691 -15.88 -28.81 11.11
C ASP A 691 -15.18 -28.36 9.82
N ALA A 692 -13.86 -28.46 9.77
CA ALA A 692 -13.10 -28.28 8.55
C ALA A 692 -13.45 -29.35 7.48
N ALA A 693 -13.64 -30.61 7.90
CA ALA A 693 -14.10 -31.70 7.02
C ALA A 693 -15.53 -31.45 6.49
N LYS A 694 -16.46 -30.96 7.33
CA LYS A 694 -17.80 -30.53 6.89
C LYS A 694 -17.76 -29.42 5.88
N TYR A 695 -16.92 -28.41 6.12
CA TYR A 695 -16.68 -27.32 5.17
C TYR A 695 -16.20 -27.85 3.81
N CYS A 696 -15.26 -28.78 3.80
CA CYS A 696 -14.77 -29.42 2.58
C CYS A 696 -15.91 -30.12 1.79
N ASN A 697 -16.77 -30.87 2.46
CA ASN A 697 -17.92 -31.51 1.81
C ASN A 697 -18.95 -30.50 1.28
N TRP A 698 -19.24 -29.45 2.05
CA TRP A 698 -20.08 -28.33 1.62
C TRP A 698 -19.52 -27.61 0.40
N LEU A 699 -18.21 -27.32 0.40
CA LEU A 699 -17.55 -26.66 -0.72
C LEU A 699 -17.56 -27.56 -1.98
N SER A 700 -17.37 -28.87 -1.81
CA SER A 700 -17.46 -29.85 -2.88
C SER A 700 -18.85 -29.85 -3.54
N ALA A 701 -19.89 -29.87 -2.73
CA ALA A 701 -21.28 -29.84 -3.23
C ALA A 701 -21.58 -28.55 -4.05
N ARG A 702 -21.07 -27.40 -3.62
CA ARG A 702 -21.23 -26.11 -4.35
C ARG A 702 -20.56 -26.13 -5.71
N HIS A 703 -19.49 -26.89 -5.88
CA HIS A 703 -18.76 -27.07 -7.13
C HIS A 703 -19.10 -28.36 -7.89
N GLN A 704 -20.23 -29.02 -7.51
CA GLN A 704 -20.69 -30.25 -8.14
C GLN A 704 -19.64 -31.38 -8.12
N LEU A 705 -18.86 -31.42 -7.04
CA LEU A 705 -17.89 -32.47 -6.75
C LEU A 705 -18.46 -33.44 -5.72
N SER A 706 -17.95 -34.68 -5.68
CA SER A 706 -18.32 -35.67 -4.67
C SER A 706 -17.82 -35.27 -3.29
N PRO A 707 -18.54 -35.61 -2.20
CA PRO A 707 -18.04 -35.40 -0.84
C PRO A 707 -16.75 -36.18 -0.63
N ALA A 708 -15.78 -35.57 0.03
CA ALA A 708 -14.48 -36.20 0.31
C ALA A 708 -14.46 -36.99 1.63
N TYR A 709 -15.42 -36.73 2.52
CA TYR A 709 -15.54 -37.39 3.83
C TYR A 709 -16.88 -38.05 3.96
N ASP A 710 -16.90 -39.25 4.57
CA ASP A 710 -18.14 -39.90 5.00
C ASP A 710 -18.77 -39.11 6.16
N GLU A 711 -20.03 -38.72 6.07
CA GLU A 711 -20.66 -37.82 7.05
C GLU A 711 -20.99 -38.49 8.42
N LYS A 712 -20.83 -39.81 8.52
CA LYS A 712 -21.06 -40.55 9.75
C LYS A 712 -19.76 -40.84 10.49
N THR A 713 -18.74 -41.21 9.75
CA THR A 713 -17.44 -41.64 10.31
C THR A 713 -16.36 -40.57 10.22
N TRP A 714 -16.53 -39.58 9.36
CA TRP A 714 -15.55 -38.55 8.99
C TRP A 714 -14.24 -39.16 8.47
N GLU A 715 -14.32 -40.38 7.94
CA GLU A 715 -13.20 -40.96 7.20
C GLU A 715 -13.15 -40.46 5.77
N ILE A 716 -11.95 -40.36 5.20
CA ILE A 716 -11.76 -39.97 3.82
C ILE A 716 -12.33 -41.05 2.88
N LEU A 717 -13.01 -40.63 1.85
CA LEU A 717 -13.48 -41.46 0.75
C LEU A 717 -12.43 -41.46 -0.36
N PRO A 718 -11.67 -42.55 -0.57
CA PRO A 718 -10.47 -42.57 -1.41
C PRO A 718 -10.70 -42.20 -2.88
N GLU A 719 -11.89 -42.52 -3.40
CA GLU A 719 -12.25 -42.28 -4.81
C GLU A 719 -12.91 -40.91 -5.04
N SER A 720 -13.02 -40.08 -4.01
CA SER A 720 -13.66 -38.78 -4.15
C SER A 720 -12.79 -37.80 -4.93
N ASN A 721 -13.44 -37.00 -5.79
CA ASN A 721 -12.82 -35.85 -6.46
C ASN A 721 -13.06 -34.51 -5.73
N GLY A 722 -13.66 -34.54 -4.54
CA GLY A 722 -14.02 -33.36 -3.77
C GLY A 722 -12.88 -32.70 -3.01
N TYR A 723 -13.20 -31.51 -2.49
CA TYR A 723 -12.31 -30.79 -1.57
C TYR A 723 -12.09 -31.57 -0.29
N ARG A 724 -10.85 -31.57 0.19
CA ARG A 724 -10.44 -32.17 1.47
C ARG A 724 -9.32 -31.39 2.11
N LEU A 725 -8.97 -31.69 3.32
CA LEU A 725 -7.74 -31.22 3.94
C LEU A 725 -6.53 -31.83 3.21
N PRO A 726 -5.41 -31.11 3.07
CA PRO A 726 -4.19 -31.69 2.51
C PRO A 726 -3.69 -32.83 3.39
N THR A 727 -3.08 -33.87 2.81
CA THR A 727 -2.31 -34.81 3.60
C THR A 727 -1.02 -34.16 4.07
N GLU A 728 -0.40 -34.67 5.16
CA GLU A 728 0.92 -34.17 5.59
C GLU A 728 1.95 -34.19 4.45
N ALA A 729 1.91 -35.26 3.64
CA ALA A 729 2.80 -35.40 2.49
C ALA A 729 2.56 -34.35 1.41
N GLN A 730 1.30 -34.05 1.10
CA GLN A 730 0.93 -32.98 0.15
C GLN A 730 1.33 -31.61 0.67
N TRP A 731 1.08 -31.36 1.94
CA TRP A 731 1.41 -30.10 2.58
C TRP A 731 2.93 -29.84 2.56
N GLU A 732 3.74 -30.82 3.03
CA GLU A 732 5.20 -30.70 3.08
C GLU A 732 5.81 -30.60 1.67
N TYR A 733 5.28 -31.36 0.71
CA TYR A 733 5.72 -31.29 -0.68
C TYR A 733 5.48 -29.90 -1.29
N ALA A 734 4.32 -29.30 -1.04
CA ALA A 734 4.00 -27.95 -1.50
C ALA A 734 4.85 -26.89 -0.79
N ALA A 735 5.02 -27.00 0.52
CA ALA A 735 5.80 -26.06 1.33
C ALA A 735 7.30 -26.10 0.98
N SER A 736 7.86 -27.30 0.75
CA SER A 736 9.25 -27.48 0.36
C SER A 736 9.55 -27.14 -1.13
N GLY A 737 8.58 -26.58 -1.86
CA GLY A 737 8.76 -26.26 -3.26
C GLY A 737 8.94 -27.51 -4.14
N ARG A 738 8.14 -28.53 -3.90
CA ARG A 738 8.14 -29.84 -4.56
C ARG A 738 9.34 -30.71 -4.16
N GLY A 739 9.67 -30.70 -2.86
CA GLY A 739 10.74 -31.54 -2.30
C GLY A 739 12.15 -30.99 -2.51
N GLU A 740 12.29 -29.69 -2.78
CA GLU A 740 13.60 -29.01 -2.71
C GLU A 740 14.10 -29.01 -1.25
N THR A 741 15.42 -28.95 -1.08
CA THR A 741 16.02 -28.82 0.26
C THR A 741 15.83 -27.39 0.76
N ARG A 742 14.66 -27.14 1.36
CA ARG A 742 14.27 -25.87 1.96
C ARG A 742 13.96 -26.06 3.44
N ARG A 743 14.45 -25.14 4.25
CA ARG A 743 14.14 -25.09 5.68
C ARG A 743 12.77 -24.46 5.92
N TYR A 744 12.43 -23.43 5.13
CA TYR A 744 11.18 -22.68 5.18
C TYR A 744 10.53 -22.60 3.79
N PRO A 745 9.26 -22.24 3.65
CA PRO A 745 8.61 -22.14 2.34
C PRO A 745 9.32 -21.18 1.36
N TRP A 746 9.88 -20.09 1.85
CA TRP A 746 10.64 -19.11 1.07
C TRP A 746 12.07 -19.53 0.71
N GLY A 747 12.67 -20.47 1.44
CA GLY A 747 14.04 -20.90 1.25
C GLY A 747 14.74 -21.29 2.53
N ASN A 748 16.01 -20.91 2.65
CA ASN A 748 16.87 -21.24 3.80
C ASN A 748 17.26 -20.01 4.63
N GLU A 749 16.78 -18.84 4.28
CA GLU A 749 17.00 -17.59 4.99
C GLU A 749 16.31 -17.65 6.35
N GLU A 750 16.95 -17.10 7.40
CA GLU A 750 16.38 -17.06 8.74
C GLU A 750 15.07 -16.25 8.75
N PRO A 751 14.09 -16.65 9.58
CA PRO A 751 12.81 -15.99 9.67
C PRO A 751 12.92 -14.51 10.09
N THR A 752 12.31 -13.62 9.30
CA THR A 752 12.16 -12.20 9.59
C THR A 752 10.68 -11.79 9.49
N PRO A 753 10.26 -10.62 9.99
CA PRO A 753 8.86 -10.18 9.95
C PRO A 753 8.27 -10.05 8.54
N GLU A 754 9.11 -9.99 7.52
CA GLU A 754 8.70 -9.88 6.13
C GLU A 754 8.22 -11.20 5.52
N TYR A 755 8.58 -12.33 6.16
CA TYR A 755 8.24 -13.67 5.67
C TYR A 755 6.93 -14.22 6.22
N GLY A 756 6.44 -13.72 7.36
CA GLY A 756 5.21 -14.27 7.95
C GLY A 756 4.83 -13.68 9.30
N GLN A 757 3.65 -14.03 9.76
CA GLN A 757 3.13 -13.67 11.08
C GLN A 757 3.50 -14.76 12.10
N PHE A 758 4.62 -14.59 12.79
CA PHE A 758 5.12 -15.49 13.83
C PHE A 758 6.01 -14.75 14.85
N ALA A 759 6.28 -15.40 15.99
CA ALA A 759 7.16 -14.85 17.01
C ALA A 759 8.65 -14.94 16.60
N LEU A 760 9.38 -13.81 16.66
CA LEU A 760 10.81 -13.77 16.33
C LEU A 760 11.72 -14.26 17.47
N LYS A 761 11.22 -14.29 18.71
CA LYS A 761 11.96 -14.76 19.86
C LYS A 761 11.11 -15.78 20.63
N GLN A 762 11.77 -16.83 21.14
CA GLN A 762 11.09 -17.81 21.96
C GLN A 762 10.45 -17.12 23.17
N ALA A 763 9.13 -17.26 23.32
CA ALA A 763 8.44 -16.81 24.50
C ALA A 763 8.78 -17.74 25.68
N LEU A 764 8.97 -17.16 26.85
CA LEU A 764 9.20 -17.94 28.08
C LEU A 764 7.90 -18.61 28.57
N ASN A 765 6.76 -18.06 28.16
CA ASN A 765 5.42 -18.59 28.45
C ASN A 765 4.39 -18.00 27.47
N PHE A 766 3.14 -18.51 27.50
CA PHE A 766 2.05 -18.07 26.63
C PHE A 766 1.68 -16.58 26.85
N GLU A 767 1.78 -16.08 28.07
CA GLU A 767 1.53 -14.67 28.41
C GLU A 767 2.58 -13.74 27.78
N ASP A 768 3.85 -14.15 27.76
CA ASP A 768 4.91 -13.43 27.06
C ASP A 768 4.70 -13.42 25.55
N ALA A 769 4.14 -14.48 24.99
CA ALA A 769 3.76 -14.53 23.58
C ALA A 769 2.63 -13.56 23.26
N LEU A 770 1.62 -13.47 24.12
CA LEU A 770 0.45 -12.59 23.93
C LEU A 770 0.74 -11.11 24.20
N HIS A 771 1.49 -10.81 25.26
CA HIS A 771 1.59 -9.44 25.79
C HIS A 771 2.97 -8.81 25.67
N GLY A 772 4.02 -9.61 25.58
CA GLY A 772 5.41 -9.12 25.60
C GLY A 772 6.00 -8.68 24.25
N ARG A 773 5.32 -8.95 23.10
CA ARG A 773 5.92 -8.79 21.77
C ARG A 773 5.07 -8.04 20.74
N GLY A 774 3.94 -7.50 21.11
CA GLY A 774 3.05 -6.79 20.19
C GLY A 774 2.42 -7.69 19.10
N LEU A 775 2.47 -9.01 19.25
CA LEU A 775 1.76 -9.94 18.38
C LEU A 775 0.29 -9.96 18.79
N SER A 776 -0.58 -9.54 17.91
CA SER A 776 -2.01 -9.37 18.16
C SER A 776 -2.86 -10.34 17.32
N GLY A 777 -2.53 -11.64 17.33
CA GLY A 777 -3.27 -12.65 16.58
C GLY A 777 -2.89 -12.77 15.10
N THR A 778 -3.83 -13.21 14.29
CA THR A 778 -3.65 -13.46 12.85
C THR A 778 -3.56 -12.16 12.04
N THR A 779 -3.11 -12.30 10.80
CA THR A 779 -3.20 -11.26 9.77
C THR A 779 -4.05 -11.78 8.61
N ALA A 780 -4.54 -10.84 7.78
CA ALA A 780 -5.21 -11.22 6.55
C ALA A 780 -4.35 -12.15 5.71
N VAL A 781 -4.95 -13.21 5.16
CA VAL A 781 -4.23 -14.17 4.31
C VAL A 781 -3.54 -13.46 3.14
N GLY A 782 -2.34 -13.92 2.78
CA GLY A 782 -1.56 -13.30 1.70
C GLY A 782 -0.84 -12.01 2.05
N SER A 783 -0.78 -11.65 3.35
CA SER A 783 -0.08 -10.43 3.80
C SER A 783 1.43 -10.46 3.58
N TYR A 784 2.03 -11.63 3.43
CA TYR A 784 3.49 -11.83 3.39
C TYR A 784 3.95 -12.49 2.08
N PRO A 785 3.95 -11.77 0.95
CA PRO A 785 4.31 -12.36 -0.35
C PRO A 785 5.75 -12.85 -0.43
N GLN A 786 6.65 -12.35 0.42
CA GLN A 786 8.02 -12.85 0.50
C GLN A 786 8.12 -14.22 1.18
N GLY A 787 7.12 -14.60 1.99
CA GLY A 787 7.00 -15.89 2.62
C GLY A 787 6.40 -16.99 1.74
N ALA A 788 6.03 -16.66 0.51
CA ALA A 788 5.43 -17.62 -0.41
C ALA A 788 6.37 -18.78 -0.75
N SER A 789 5.77 -19.97 -0.94
CA SER A 789 6.51 -21.11 -1.48
C SER A 789 6.90 -20.86 -2.95
N ARG A 790 7.72 -21.78 -3.51
CA ARG A 790 8.12 -21.76 -4.93
C ARG A 790 6.93 -21.61 -5.89
N ASP A 791 5.81 -22.21 -5.57
CA ASP A 791 4.61 -22.24 -6.41
C ASP A 791 3.64 -21.09 -6.09
N GLY A 792 4.03 -20.15 -5.23
CA GLY A 792 3.24 -18.98 -4.89
C GLY A 792 2.13 -19.25 -3.85
N ILE A 793 2.22 -20.37 -3.13
CA ILE A 793 1.32 -20.65 -2.01
C ILE A 793 1.77 -19.79 -0.82
N MET A 794 0.84 -19.09 -0.21
CA MET A 794 1.06 -18.12 0.84
C MET A 794 0.77 -18.72 2.23
N ASP A 795 1.34 -18.10 3.24
CA ASP A 795 1.04 -18.37 4.66
C ASP A 795 1.26 -19.83 5.10
N LEU A 796 2.15 -20.56 4.40
CA LEU A 796 2.58 -21.91 4.81
C LEU A 796 3.54 -21.90 6.02
N ALA A 797 3.85 -20.72 6.55
CA ALA A 797 4.67 -20.55 7.74
C ALA A 797 4.10 -19.37 8.55
N GLY A 798 3.62 -19.67 9.74
CA GLY A 798 2.99 -18.70 10.62
C GLY A 798 1.50 -18.50 10.33
N ASN A 799 0.95 -17.37 10.76
CA ASN A 799 -0.45 -17.05 10.74
C ASN A 799 -1.28 -18.05 11.54
N VAL A 800 -1.77 -19.14 10.97
CA VAL A 800 -2.37 -20.26 11.73
C VAL A 800 -1.73 -21.60 11.39
N SER A 801 -1.64 -22.48 12.38
CA SER A 801 -1.34 -23.90 12.15
C SER A 801 -2.52 -24.55 11.40
N GLU A 802 -2.23 -25.43 10.45
CA GLU A 802 -3.22 -25.93 9.51
C GLU A 802 -3.54 -27.40 9.75
N TRP A 803 -4.84 -27.72 9.91
CA TRP A 803 -5.31 -29.10 9.96
C TRP A 803 -4.91 -29.87 8.72
N CYS A 804 -4.33 -31.04 8.91
CA CYS A 804 -4.10 -32.05 7.87
C CYS A 804 -5.10 -33.20 7.98
N ALA A 805 -5.23 -33.96 6.90
CA ALA A 805 -6.12 -35.11 6.83
C ALA A 805 -5.68 -36.28 7.72
N ASP A 806 -4.38 -36.35 8.01
CA ASP A 806 -3.73 -37.47 8.68
C ASP A 806 -4.04 -37.55 10.18
N VAL A 807 -4.16 -38.77 10.69
CA VAL A 807 -3.98 -39.08 12.11
C VAL A 807 -2.50 -38.90 12.42
N PHE A 808 -2.18 -38.17 13.50
CA PHE A 808 -0.80 -38.00 13.93
C PHE A 808 -0.24 -39.30 14.49
N ILE A 809 0.87 -39.76 13.90
CA ILE A 809 1.63 -40.91 14.35
C ILE A 809 3.06 -40.44 14.61
N PRO A 810 3.58 -40.52 15.83
CA PRO A 810 4.99 -40.32 16.09
C PRO A 810 5.83 -41.30 15.26
N ASN A 811 6.90 -40.82 14.63
CA ASN A 811 7.79 -41.63 13.80
C ASN A 811 7.08 -42.46 12.71
N PRO A 812 6.36 -41.86 11.78
CA PRO A 812 5.58 -42.56 10.78
C PRO A 812 6.49 -43.31 9.80
N GLU A 813 6.22 -44.57 9.57
CA GLU A 813 6.91 -45.39 8.60
C GLU A 813 6.25 -45.42 7.24
N THR A 814 5.16 -44.72 7.07
CA THR A 814 4.34 -44.67 5.85
C THR A 814 5.16 -44.19 4.66
N LYS A 815 5.29 -45.02 3.64
CA LYS A 815 6.07 -44.81 2.40
C LYS A 815 5.20 -45.07 1.19
N GLY A 816 5.67 -44.70 0.02
CA GLY A 816 5.04 -45.01 -1.25
C GLY A 816 4.25 -43.87 -1.84
N LYS A 817 3.19 -44.18 -2.63
CA LYS A 817 2.42 -43.19 -3.37
C LYS A 817 1.23 -42.67 -2.56
N ASP A 818 1.10 -41.35 -2.51
CA ASP A 818 0.00 -40.64 -1.84
C ASP A 818 -0.26 -41.17 -0.40
N PRO A 819 0.77 -41.22 0.47
CA PRO A 819 0.59 -41.80 1.80
C PRO A 819 -0.31 -40.92 2.65
N ILE A 820 -1.18 -41.57 3.40
CA ILE A 820 -2.03 -40.97 4.41
C ILE A 820 -2.17 -41.88 5.62
N ASN A 821 -2.02 -41.33 6.79
CA ASN A 821 -2.21 -42.08 8.03
C ASN A 821 -3.67 -41.99 8.48
N LEU A 822 -4.46 -43.03 8.26
CA LEU A 822 -5.88 -43.07 8.60
C LEU A 822 -6.18 -43.77 9.95
N LYS A 823 -5.27 -44.56 10.47
CA LYS A 823 -5.48 -45.36 11.71
C LYS A 823 -4.28 -45.23 12.64
N ASP A 824 -4.54 -44.98 13.89
CA ASP A 824 -3.66 -45.31 14.99
C ASP A 824 -4.02 -46.73 15.46
N GLU A 825 -3.09 -47.65 15.37
CA GLU A 825 -3.29 -49.05 15.81
C GLU A 825 -3.26 -49.21 17.33
N ALA A 826 -2.86 -48.14 18.05
CA ALA A 826 -2.85 -48.11 19.51
C ALA A 826 -4.23 -47.74 20.07
N SER A 827 -5.01 -48.73 20.33
CA SER A 827 -6.22 -48.84 21.19
C SER A 827 -6.76 -47.58 21.88
N GLY A 828 -7.99 -47.20 21.57
CA GLY A 828 -8.99 -46.71 22.58
C GLY A 828 -8.88 -45.26 23.05
N VAL A 829 -7.90 -44.47 22.60
CA VAL A 829 -7.68 -43.08 23.02
C VAL A 829 -7.94 -42.11 21.85
N ILE A 830 -8.30 -40.87 22.16
CA ILE A 830 -8.52 -39.76 21.22
C ILE A 830 -7.45 -39.78 20.11
N ARG A 831 -7.91 -39.94 18.86
CA ARG A 831 -7.03 -39.90 17.69
C ARG A 831 -6.68 -38.44 17.37
N TYR A 832 -5.50 -38.00 17.78
CA TYR A 832 -5.01 -36.68 17.41
C TYR A 832 -4.85 -36.56 15.88
N ARG A 833 -5.14 -35.36 15.35
CA ARG A 833 -4.90 -35.03 13.95
C ARG A 833 -3.66 -34.19 13.81
N SER A 834 -2.94 -34.40 12.71
CA SER A 834 -1.74 -33.64 12.39
C SER A 834 -2.08 -32.20 12.02
N ILE A 835 -1.23 -31.27 12.46
CA ILE A 835 -1.22 -29.87 12.06
C ILE A 835 0.17 -29.47 11.57
N ARG A 836 0.23 -28.48 10.67
CA ARG A 836 1.46 -28.05 10.02
C ARG A 836 1.54 -26.54 9.97
N GLY A 837 2.74 -25.97 9.67
CA GLY A 837 2.95 -24.57 9.35
C GLY A 837 3.33 -23.65 10.50
N GLY A 838 3.13 -24.07 11.76
CA GLY A 838 3.24 -23.19 12.92
C GLY A 838 2.19 -22.07 12.88
N SER A 839 2.25 -21.12 13.79
CA SER A 839 1.24 -20.05 13.88
C SER A 839 1.84 -18.71 14.32
N TRP A 840 0.99 -17.69 14.39
CA TRP A 840 1.34 -16.36 14.90
C TRP A 840 1.97 -16.38 16.31
N GLY A 841 1.63 -17.38 17.12
CA GLY A 841 2.13 -17.53 18.49
C GLY A 841 3.41 -18.38 18.60
N TYR A 842 3.81 -19.08 17.53
CA TYR A 842 4.98 -19.97 17.54
C TYR A 842 6.26 -19.26 17.12
N TYR A 843 7.40 -19.78 17.58
CA TYR A 843 8.71 -19.25 17.27
C TYR A 843 9.16 -19.62 15.84
N GLY A 844 10.04 -18.79 15.23
CA GLY A 844 10.51 -19.00 13.86
C GLY A 844 11.11 -20.38 13.56
N PHE A 845 11.69 -21.09 14.57
CA PHE A 845 12.15 -22.46 14.42
C PHE A 845 11.01 -23.45 14.11
N ASP A 846 9.81 -23.19 14.62
CA ASP A 846 8.65 -24.06 14.44
C ASP A 846 7.94 -23.84 13.09
N GLN A 847 8.41 -22.84 12.31
CA GLN A 847 7.90 -22.53 10.96
C GLN A 847 8.55 -23.37 9.85
N ARG A 848 9.41 -24.33 10.20
CA ARG A 848 10.08 -25.19 9.21
C ARG A 848 9.08 -26.05 8.45
N VAL A 849 9.37 -26.29 7.16
CA VAL A 849 8.51 -27.12 6.30
C VAL A 849 8.35 -28.56 6.81
N THR A 850 9.32 -29.06 7.59
CA THR A 850 9.31 -30.42 8.16
C THR A 850 8.64 -30.49 9.53
N ASN A 851 8.40 -29.34 10.20
CA ASN A 851 7.82 -29.32 11.53
C ASN A 851 6.43 -29.96 11.55
N ARG A 852 6.20 -30.79 12.57
CA ARG A 852 4.96 -31.56 12.75
C ARG A 852 4.43 -31.33 14.15
N GLU A 853 3.13 -31.12 14.23
CA GLU A 853 2.40 -31.00 15.49
C GLU A 853 1.08 -31.76 15.43
N PHE A 854 0.38 -31.83 16.55
CA PHE A 854 -0.90 -32.52 16.60
C PHE A 854 -1.85 -31.86 17.58
N ASN A 855 -3.15 -32.06 17.35
CA ASN A 855 -4.13 -31.58 18.29
C ASN A 855 -5.41 -32.42 18.27
N ASN A 856 -6.28 -32.18 19.28
CA ASN A 856 -7.54 -32.91 19.46
C ASN A 856 -8.54 -32.48 18.35
N PRO A 857 -9.01 -33.41 17.50
CA PRO A 857 -9.88 -33.10 16.38
C PRO A 857 -11.29 -32.63 16.75
N GLY A 858 -11.73 -32.89 17.95
CA GLY A 858 -13.08 -32.55 18.43
C GLY A 858 -13.14 -31.27 19.26
N TYR A 859 -12.02 -30.60 19.50
CA TYR A 859 -11.98 -29.37 20.28
C TYR A 859 -11.90 -28.12 19.39
N PRO A 860 -12.91 -27.25 19.39
CA PRO A 860 -12.92 -26.07 18.51
C PRO A 860 -12.27 -24.82 19.14
N GLY A 861 -11.70 -24.90 20.34
CA GLY A 861 -11.24 -23.74 21.12
C GLY A 861 -9.81 -23.24 20.82
N TYR A 862 -9.22 -23.60 19.69
CA TYR A 862 -7.85 -23.20 19.36
C TYR A 862 -7.79 -21.86 18.66
N ILE A 863 -7.14 -20.87 19.28
CA ILE A 863 -6.95 -19.50 18.77
C ILE A 863 -5.86 -19.39 17.68
N TYR A 864 -5.17 -20.48 17.37
CA TYR A 864 -4.01 -20.52 16.47
C TYR A 864 -4.08 -21.65 15.45
N ILE A 865 -5.22 -22.35 15.33
CA ILE A 865 -5.42 -23.43 14.35
C ILE A 865 -6.55 -23.06 13.41
N GLY A 866 -6.25 -23.08 12.13
CA GLY A 866 -7.15 -22.96 10.99
C GLY A 866 -6.95 -24.11 10.01
N PHE A 867 -7.21 -23.89 8.74
CA PHE A 867 -6.99 -24.90 7.70
C PHE A 867 -6.97 -24.29 6.28
N ARG A 868 -6.38 -25.03 5.36
CA ARG A 868 -6.56 -24.84 3.92
C ARG A 868 -7.13 -26.08 3.29
N VAL A 869 -7.62 -25.98 2.04
CA VAL A 869 -8.19 -27.13 1.32
C VAL A 869 -7.24 -27.63 0.23
N ALA A 870 -7.42 -28.90 -0.14
CA ALA A 870 -6.77 -29.52 -1.28
C ALA A 870 -7.77 -30.24 -2.17
N LEU A 871 -7.44 -30.41 -3.44
CA LEU A 871 -8.22 -31.17 -4.42
C LEU A 871 -7.36 -32.24 -5.11
N PRO A 872 -7.86 -33.46 -5.31
CA PRO A 872 -7.28 -34.40 -6.25
C PRO A 872 -7.24 -33.80 -7.67
N GLU A 873 -6.32 -34.26 -8.51
CA GLU A 873 -6.21 -33.82 -9.91
C GLU A 873 -7.54 -33.87 -10.67
N ALA A 874 -8.31 -34.94 -10.47
CA ALA A 874 -9.62 -35.13 -11.14
C ALA A 874 -10.62 -33.99 -10.80
N GLY A 875 -10.69 -33.59 -9.53
CA GLY A 875 -11.55 -32.50 -9.07
C GLY A 875 -11.08 -31.15 -9.60
N TYR A 876 -9.76 -30.87 -9.54
CA TYR A 876 -9.21 -29.63 -10.06
C TYR A 876 -9.46 -29.45 -11.57
N ARG A 877 -9.23 -30.50 -12.36
CA ARG A 877 -9.52 -30.49 -13.79
C ARG A 877 -11.01 -30.33 -14.12
N GLN A 878 -11.90 -30.74 -13.23
CA GLN A 878 -13.35 -30.50 -13.39
C GLN A 878 -13.69 -29.03 -13.15
N LEU A 879 -13.05 -28.37 -12.15
CA LEU A 879 -13.23 -26.94 -11.90
C LEU A 879 -12.70 -26.05 -13.03
N GLU A 880 -11.57 -26.41 -13.65
CA GLU A 880 -11.02 -25.67 -14.80
C GLU A 880 -11.96 -25.65 -16.02
N LYS A 881 -12.91 -26.57 -16.08
CA LYS A 881 -13.90 -26.67 -17.18
C LYS A 881 -15.21 -25.94 -16.89
N GLN A 882 -15.44 -25.55 -15.63
CA GLN A 882 -16.60 -24.75 -15.21
C GLN A 882 -16.30 -23.25 -15.32
#